data_d6e20713d0d200686832ccd43140d031
#
_entry.id   d6e20713d0d200686832ccd43140d031
#
_cell.length_a   1.000
_cell.length_b   1.000
_cell.length_c   1.000
_cell.angle_alpha   90.00
_cell.angle_beta   90.00
_cell.angle_gamma   90.00
#
_symmetry.space_group_name_H-M   'P 1'
#
loop_
_entity.id
_entity.type
_entity.pdbx_description
1 polymer ?
#
loop_
_entity_poly.entity_id
_entity_poly.type
_entity_poly.pdbx_seq_one_letter_code
_entity_poly.pdbx_strand_id
1 'polypeptide(L)'
;MKLYDLMTDNRRENILVGSKKPVFGWRVETEKRNVRQESYRVQVWDEQGNSVWDSGTVESSRMAGIQYEGKELQSGKRMTWHVSCTFSSDEGAMTAEEESSFETAYYNRKDWKGRFIGETTDYEYHLYRKKFSCKKAVKLAKLYVCGMGAFECWINGERVSDHVMEPGWTDFRKTCFYTAYDVTEYFAEGENLENIILVKLGDCMFNVPGGRYVYFQRSYGKAKFLCQLELVYEDDSREYVVTDESWKRAKSPIEFCCIYGGEDFDGRRWTKEYLNSDTSEIWEAAVCVEPPLGELKPAPMEPLKIKEIYQPVSVREVETGVWQYDLGKNFSGWARIFLKTDGRKAGQKVVLKTAEKLDENGRIDQSVTGKDYAWTYILNEEREQEFAPDFTYTGFRYVEMTWAVPEKEITLQGEFIYPDIDQAGDFFCSNTLFNQIHEIVLQAIKSNTKSYFTDCPHREKLGWLEQTHLIGPSIMYNLDVHNLYTKIEGDMADSQRENGLIPDICPEYVTGFDKWHKGFLDSPEWGSACVLAPWYAYKRYGDLALLEKYFPVMKKYVEYLSSKTHHEVLHHGLGDWLDIGPCTPHSQNTPVPVVATCIYYYDLQIMAKIAQLLGKKEVAEAYQKKMKLVFEEYNLQFLDDQTGRYANGSQAAQAMSLIVGLVPEEYQDKVVSQLKDDVVKRGYAITAGDVGHPFLIAALMKYGMSDVLNEMTNITNKPGYGYQVVNGATTLTEEWDGPEPGNIHGSQNHLMLGSIEEWFYGSLGGMELVRDGLPFEEIRIQPHPEKSVDWVNAWTMHPYGKINVKWKKENEKTRVFCQIPPGLTAHLESPDGKEIMIVGSGYYEYEI
;
A
#
# COMPACT_ATOMS: atom_id res chain seq x y z
N MET A 1 -2.16 21.27 -27.06
CA MET A 1 -2.13 21.20 -25.58
C MET A 1 -3.50 20.78 -25.10
N LYS A 2 -3.57 19.84 -24.14
CA LYS A 2 -4.80 19.29 -23.59
C LYS A 2 -4.63 19.08 -22.08
N LEU A 3 -5.66 19.40 -21.29
CA LEU A 3 -5.75 18.94 -19.91
C LEU A 3 -6.26 17.48 -19.89
N TYR A 4 -5.75 16.68 -19.00
CA TYR A 4 -6.17 15.29 -18.81
C TYR A 4 -5.97 14.87 -17.35
N ASP A 5 -6.42 13.69 -16.98
CA ASP A 5 -6.36 13.17 -15.60
C ASP A 5 -6.88 14.20 -14.58
N LEU A 6 -8.07 14.71 -14.80
CA LEU A 6 -8.74 15.56 -13.84
C LEU A 6 -9.13 14.72 -12.62
N MET A 7 -8.64 15.10 -11.45
CA MET A 7 -8.77 14.33 -10.21
C MET A 7 -9.47 15.14 -9.11
N THR A 8 -10.31 14.48 -8.35
CA THR A 8 -10.90 14.96 -7.11
C THR A 8 -10.51 14.01 -5.98
N ASP A 9 -9.89 14.50 -4.90
CA ASP A 9 -9.27 13.67 -3.86
C ASP A 9 -8.40 12.54 -4.45
N ASN A 10 -7.56 12.91 -5.43
CA ASN A 10 -6.58 12.04 -6.14
C ASN A 10 -7.19 10.87 -6.93
N ARG A 11 -8.48 10.95 -7.29
CA ARG A 11 -9.17 9.97 -8.14
C ARG A 11 -9.88 10.65 -9.32
N ARG A 12 -9.85 9.95 -10.45
CA ARG A 12 -10.67 10.31 -11.61
C ARG A 12 -12.13 9.92 -11.31
N GLU A 13 -13.08 10.75 -11.75
CA GLU A 13 -14.53 10.46 -11.61
C GLU A 13 -14.91 9.88 -10.23
N ASN A 14 -14.41 10.48 -9.16
CA ASN A 14 -14.57 9.95 -7.81
C ASN A 14 -16.04 10.00 -7.35
N ILE A 15 -16.66 8.84 -7.20
CA ILE A 15 -18.06 8.70 -6.73
C ILE A 15 -18.19 8.63 -5.21
N LEU A 16 -17.08 8.80 -4.46
CA LEU A 16 -17.06 8.64 -3.01
C LEU A 16 -16.10 9.65 -2.34
N VAL A 17 -16.26 10.94 -2.69
CA VAL A 17 -15.44 12.01 -2.13
C VAL A 17 -15.69 12.17 -0.64
N GLY A 18 -14.70 11.82 0.17
CA GLY A 18 -14.78 11.79 1.63
C GLY A 18 -14.61 13.15 2.28
N SER A 19 -13.97 14.09 1.62
CA SER A 19 -13.76 15.43 2.12
C SER A 19 -14.93 16.35 1.83
N LYS A 20 -15.38 17.12 2.82
CA LYS A 20 -16.31 18.24 2.59
C LYS A 20 -15.65 19.42 1.87
N LYS A 21 -14.33 19.41 1.82
CA LYS A 21 -13.48 20.35 1.09
C LYS A 21 -12.43 19.57 0.30
N PRO A 22 -12.83 19.02 -0.86
CA PRO A 22 -11.95 18.18 -1.66
C PRO A 22 -10.77 18.96 -2.23
N VAL A 23 -9.79 18.23 -2.71
CA VAL A 23 -8.67 18.77 -3.48
C VAL A 23 -8.82 18.41 -4.95
N PHE A 24 -8.41 19.33 -5.83
CA PHE A 24 -8.41 19.14 -7.28
C PHE A 24 -7.00 19.04 -7.84
N GLY A 25 -6.87 18.34 -8.94
CA GLY A 25 -5.63 18.23 -9.69
C GLY A 25 -5.89 17.90 -11.15
N TRP A 26 -4.94 18.24 -12.02
CA TRP A 26 -4.97 17.96 -13.45
C TRP A 26 -3.55 17.82 -13.99
N ARG A 27 -3.45 17.19 -15.16
CA ARG A 27 -2.20 17.05 -15.91
C ARG A 27 -2.30 17.72 -17.26
N VAL A 28 -1.14 17.99 -17.87
CA VAL A 28 -1.05 18.68 -19.17
C VAL A 28 -0.31 17.80 -20.15
N GLU A 29 -0.91 17.56 -21.32
CA GLU A 29 -0.27 16.92 -22.47
C GLU A 29 0.11 17.97 -23.51
N THR A 30 1.39 17.99 -23.87
CA THR A 30 1.92 18.92 -24.88
C THR A 30 3.25 18.41 -25.45
N GLU A 31 3.54 18.76 -26.70
CA GLU A 31 4.84 18.55 -27.37
C GLU A 31 5.76 19.79 -27.25
N LYS A 32 5.24 20.90 -26.69
CA LYS A 32 5.99 22.16 -26.58
C LYS A 32 6.95 22.13 -25.41
N ARG A 33 8.03 22.92 -25.51
CA ARG A 33 9.03 23.06 -24.45
C ARG A 33 8.70 24.23 -23.51
N ASN A 34 9.27 24.16 -22.32
CA ASN A 34 9.19 25.22 -21.29
C ASN A 34 7.75 25.64 -20.99
N VAL A 35 6.80 24.68 -21.03
CA VAL A 35 5.41 24.94 -20.70
C VAL A 35 5.25 25.04 -19.19
N ARG A 36 4.75 26.19 -18.72
CA ARG A 36 4.47 26.45 -17.31
C ARG A 36 3.08 27.06 -17.17
N GLN A 37 2.35 26.58 -16.18
CA GLN A 37 1.07 27.22 -15.82
C GLN A 37 1.35 28.56 -15.14
N GLU A 38 0.66 29.60 -15.61
CA GLU A 38 0.70 30.95 -15.04
C GLU A 38 -0.49 31.21 -14.11
N SER A 39 -1.67 30.74 -14.52
CA SER A 39 -2.87 30.88 -13.74
C SER A 39 -3.87 29.77 -14.01
N TYR A 40 -4.80 29.61 -13.08
CA TYR A 40 -5.96 28.73 -13.24
C TYR A 40 -7.22 29.37 -12.68
N ARG A 41 -8.39 28.86 -13.09
CA ARG A 41 -9.68 29.09 -12.49
C ARG A 41 -10.43 27.78 -12.37
N VAL A 42 -10.85 27.41 -11.16
CA VAL A 42 -11.70 26.24 -10.90
C VAL A 42 -13.10 26.70 -10.54
N GLN A 43 -14.09 26.11 -11.15
CA GLN A 43 -15.51 26.39 -10.90
C GLN A 43 -16.22 25.07 -10.59
N VAL A 44 -17.13 25.07 -9.63
CA VAL A 44 -17.89 23.89 -9.19
C VAL A 44 -19.38 24.21 -9.18
N TRP A 45 -20.19 23.31 -9.74
CA TRP A 45 -21.64 23.38 -9.80
C TRP A 45 -22.29 22.15 -9.17
N ASP A 46 -23.50 22.36 -8.65
CA ASP A 46 -24.34 21.27 -8.18
C ASP A 46 -25.13 20.61 -9.34
N GLU A 47 -25.90 19.57 -9.04
CA GLU A 47 -26.73 18.82 -9.99
C GLU A 47 -27.86 19.64 -10.63
N GLN A 48 -28.18 20.83 -10.09
CA GLN A 48 -29.14 21.78 -10.64
C GLN A 48 -28.47 22.87 -11.49
N GLY A 49 -27.13 22.85 -11.63
CA GLY A 49 -26.39 23.86 -12.36
C GLY A 49 -26.14 25.16 -11.58
N ASN A 50 -26.41 25.20 -10.27
CA ASN A 50 -26.07 26.35 -9.45
C ASN A 50 -24.57 26.35 -9.14
N SER A 51 -23.93 27.52 -9.27
CA SER A 51 -22.54 27.68 -8.90
C SER A 51 -22.38 27.53 -7.37
N VAL A 52 -21.57 26.56 -6.95
CA VAL A 52 -21.27 26.27 -5.55
C VAL A 52 -19.96 26.95 -5.13
N TRP A 53 -19.03 27.05 -6.06
CA TRP A 53 -17.75 27.72 -5.83
C TRP A 53 -17.12 28.16 -7.15
N ASP A 54 -16.38 29.27 -7.06
CA ASP A 54 -15.55 29.81 -8.14
C ASP A 54 -14.29 30.39 -7.50
N SER A 55 -13.14 29.86 -7.83
CA SER A 55 -11.86 30.33 -7.31
C SER A 55 -11.51 31.75 -7.79
N GLY A 56 -12.18 32.26 -8.84
CA GLY A 56 -11.65 33.33 -9.65
C GLY A 56 -10.36 32.92 -10.34
N THR A 57 -9.70 33.86 -11.01
CA THR A 57 -8.38 33.63 -11.58
C THR A 57 -7.33 33.66 -10.47
N VAL A 58 -6.61 32.56 -10.29
CA VAL A 58 -5.52 32.39 -9.30
C VAL A 58 -4.19 32.34 -10.04
N GLU A 59 -3.31 33.30 -9.79
CA GLU A 59 -1.94 33.32 -10.32
C GLU A 59 -1.12 32.26 -9.60
N SER A 60 -0.87 31.10 -10.24
CA SER A 60 -0.17 29.97 -9.66
C SER A 60 0.27 28.95 -10.69
N SER A 61 1.46 28.38 -10.50
CA SER A 61 2.02 27.25 -11.26
C SER A 61 1.47 25.89 -10.85
N ARG A 62 0.79 25.81 -9.69
CA ARG A 62 0.33 24.53 -9.12
C ARG A 62 -0.79 23.89 -9.94
N MET A 63 -0.65 22.58 -10.21
CA MET A 63 -1.62 21.75 -10.93
C MET A 63 -2.13 20.57 -10.10
N ALA A 64 -1.71 20.45 -8.84
CA ALA A 64 -2.14 19.40 -7.92
C ALA A 64 -2.29 19.95 -6.51
N GLY A 65 -3.12 19.33 -5.68
CA GLY A 65 -3.40 19.77 -4.31
C GLY A 65 -4.13 21.11 -4.24
N ILE A 66 -4.96 21.45 -5.22
CA ILE A 66 -5.75 22.68 -5.28
C ILE A 66 -6.98 22.50 -4.38
N GLN A 67 -6.98 23.21 -3.26
CA GLN A 67 -8.00 23.05 -2.24
C GLN A 67 -9.31 23.76 -2.60
N TYR A 68 -10.43 23.08 -2.43
CA TYR A 68 -11.76 23.72 -2.49
C TYR A 68 -11.94 24.65 -1.29
N GLU A 69 -12.14 25.93 -1.55
CA GLU A 69 -12.33 26.96 -0.53
C GLU A 69 -13.78 27.46 -0.39
N GLY A 70 -14.71 26.80 -1.07
CA GLY A 70 -16.14 27.10 -0.97
C GLY A 70 -16.75 26.68 0.37
N LYS A 71 -18.07 26.79 0.46
CA LYS A 71 -18.83 26.25 1.60
C LYS A 71 -18.72 24.73 1.64
N GLU A 72 -18.72 24.15 2.85
CA GLU A 72 -18.72 22.70 3.03
C GLU A 72 -19.78 22.03 2.14
N LEU A 73 -19.35 21.03 1.39
CA LEU A 73 -20.23 20.26 0.51
C LEU A 73 -21.23 19.42 1.32
N GLN A 74 -22.39 19.19 0.74
CA GLN A 74 -23.45 18.36 1.33
C GLN A 74 -23.24 16.89 0.97
N SER A 75 -23.75 15.99 1.83
CA SER A 75 -23.70 14.53 1.64
C SER A 75 -24.51 14.08 0.40
N GLY A 76 -23.98 13.08 -0.32
CA GLY A 76 -24.69 12.36 -1.38
C GLY A 76 -25.09 13.24 -2.58
N LYS A 77 -24.23 14.19 -2.95
CA LYS A 77 -24.46 15.12 -4.05
C LYS A 77 -23.51 14.87 -5.21
N ARG A 78 -24.04 14.90 -6.42
CA ARG A 78 -23.23 14.96 -7.63
C ARG A 78 -22.83 16.39 -7.92
N MET A 79 -21.58 16.60 -8.25
CA MET A 79 -20.96 17.87 -8.57
C MET A 79 -20.27 17.77 -9.92
N THR A 80 -20.32 18.86 -10.69
CA THR A 80 -19.49 19.03 -11.89
C THR A 80 -18.50 20.14 -11.62
N TRP A 81 -17.28 20.00 -12.11
CA TRP A 81 -16.29 21.05 -12.01
C TRP A 81 -15.54 21.24 -13.30
N HIS A 82 -15.13 22.46 -13.54
CA HIS A 82 -14.41 22.89 -14.71
C HIS A 82 -13.13 23.60 -14.30
N VAL A 83 -12.05 23.38 -15.02
CA VAL A 83 -10.81 24.11 -14.88
C VAL A 83 -10.42 24.76 -16.19
N SER A 84 -10.07 26.04 -16.11
CA SER A 84 -9.45 26.77 -17.21
C SER A 84 -8.08 27.27 -16.77
N CYS A 85 -7.05 27.03 -17.59
CA CYS A 85 -5.66 27.34 -17.28
C CYS A 85 -5.05 28.21 -18.37
N THR A 86 -4.18 29.14 -17.96
CA THR A 86 -3.28 29.88 -18.86
C THR A 86 -1.87 29.39 -18.66
N PHE A 87 -1.16 29.15 -19.76
CA PHE A 87 0.20 28.66 -19.77
C PHE A 87 1.11 29.59 -20.58
N SER A 88 2.35 29.70 -20.18
CA SER A 88 3.46 30.24 -20.99
C SER A 88 4.29 29.11 -21.62
N SER A 89 4.96 29.42 -22.73
CA SER A 89 5.93 28.57 -23.39
C SER A 89 6.88 29.41 -24.25
N ASP A 90 7.91 28.78 -24.82
CA ASP A 90 8.80 29.45 -25.79
C ASP A 90 8.05 30.01 -27.02
N GLU A 91 6.88 29.49 -27.33
CA GLU A 91 6.05 29.89 -28.47
C GLU A 91 4.95 30.91 -28.10
N GLY A 92 4.87 31.32 -26.83
CA GLY A 92 3.94 32.32 -26.33
C GLY A 92 2.88 31.75 -25.41
N ALA A 93 1.87 32.57 -25.05
CA ALA A 93 0.80 32.21 -24.14
C ALA A 93 -0.21 31.28 -24.82
N MET A 94 -0.79 30.37 -24.02
CA MET A 94 -1.78 29.37 -24.44
C MET A 94 -2.82 29.18 -23.35
N THR A 95 -4.00 28.73 -23.73
CA THR A 95 -5.07 28.34 -22.78
C THR A 95 -5.52 26.91 -23.04
N ALA A 96 -5.96 26.24 -22.00
CA ALA A 96 -6.65 24.95 -22.06
C ALA A 96 -7.70 24.89 -20.98
N GLU A 97 -8.77 24.17 -21.26
CA GLU A 97 -9.85 23.94 -20.33
C GLU A 97 -10.38 22.50 -20.43
N GLU A 98 -10.94 21.99 -19.35
CA GLU A 98 -11.54 20.66 -19.29
C GLU A 98 -12.51 20.59 -18.12
N GLU A 99 -13.44 19.62 -18.17
CA GLU A 99 -14.39 19.38 -17.08
C GLU A 99 -14.39 17.93 -16.60
N SER A 100 -14.80 17.74 -15.35
CA SER A 100 -15.00 16.45 -14.73
C SER A 100 -16.13 16.50 -13.72
N SER A 101 -16.48 15.34 -13.15
CA SER A 101 -17.51 15.25 -12.12
C SER A 101 -17.02 14.43 -10.93
N PHE A 102 -17.67 14.66 -9.79
CA PHE A 102 -17.47 13.83 -8.60
C PHE A 102 -18.76 13.74 -7.80
N GLU A 103 -18.80 12.77 -6.87
CA GLU A 103 -19.93 12.66 -5.96
C GLU A 103 -19.44 12.63 -4.51
N THR A 104 -20.14 13.39 -3.67
CA THR A 104 -19.85 13.47 -2.25
C THR A 104 -20.33 12.23 -1.51
N ALA A 105 -19.55 11.77 -0.58
CA ALA A 105 -19.88 10.66 0.31
C ALA A 105 -21.01 11.02 1.30
N TYR A 106 -21.50 10.04 2.06
CA TYR A 106 -22.33 10.28 3.24
C TYR A 106 -21.44 10.69 4.42
N TYR A 107 -21.54 11.92 4.85
CA TYR A 107 -20.68 12.49 5.91
C TYR A 107 -21.22 12.25 7.32
N ASN A 108 -22.49 11.83 7.46
CA ASN A 108 -23.11 11.70 8.75
C ASN A 108 -23.88 10.38 8.89
N ARG A 109 -23.97 9.84 10.11
CA ARG A 109 -24.78 8.65 10.40
C ARG A 109 -26.26 8.84 10.01
N LYS A 110 -26.81 10.05 10.12
CA LYS A 110 -28.19 10.39 9.74
C LYS A 110 -28.50 10.27 8.25
N ASP A 111 -27.49 10.25 7.38
CA ASP A 111 -27.65 10.07 5.94
C ASP A 111 -28.02 8.62 5.60
N TRP A 112 -27.70 7.70 6.50
CA TRP A 112 -28.08 6.32 6.45
C TRP A 112 -29.47 6.10 7.08
N LYS A 113 -30.39 5.52 6.32
CA LYS A 113 -31.79 5.25 6.74
C LYS A 113 -31.95 3.81 7.25
N GLY A 114 -31.04 2.90 6.90
CA GLY A 114 -31.05 1.49 7.28
C GLY A 114 -30.51 1.21 8.67
N ARG A 115 -30.67 -0.04 9.08
CA ARG A 115 -30.13 -0.64 10.31
C ARG A 115 -29.17 -1.76 9.96
N PHE A 116 -28.16 -1.99 10.79
CA PHE A 116 -27.28 -3.16 10.63
C PHE A 116 -28.07 -4.46 10.80
N ILE A 117 -27.85 -5.37 9.85
CA ILE A 117 -28.29 -6.77 9.97
C ILE A 117 -27.04 -7.66 9.89
N GLY A 118 -27.08 -8.87 10.46
CA GLY A 118 -25.88 -9.69 10.47
C GLY A 118 -26.02 -10.98 11.29
N GLU A 119 -24.84 -11.56 11.59
CA GLU A 119 -24.72 -12.82 12.30
C GLU A 119 -24.89 -12.62 13.81
N THR A 120 -25.37 -13.67 14.50
CA THR A 120 -25.57 -13.68 15.96
C THR A 120 -24.63 -14.66 16.67
N THR A 121 -24.05 -15.61 15.95
CA THR A 121 -23.16 -16.66 16.46
C THR A 121 -21.86 -16.72 15.65
N ASP A 122 -20.79 -17.27 16.23
CA ASP A 122 -19.53 -17.50 15.50
C ASP A 122 -19.69 -18.70 14.56
N TYR A 123 -19.03 -18.60 13.39
CA TYR A 123 -19.01 -19.65 12.36
C TYR A 123 -20.40 -20.07 11.84
N GLU A 124 -21.39 -19.21 12.00
CA GLU A 124 -22.63 -19.28 11.25
C GLU A 124 -22.65 -18.15 10.23
N TYR A 125 -22.78 -18.51 8.96
CA TYR A 125 -22.80 -17.57 7.85
C TYR A 125 -24.09 -17.70 7.08
N HIS A 126 -24.65 -16.53 6.70
CA HIS A 126 -25.87 -16.47 5.92
C HIS A 126 -25.66 -15.67 4.63
N LEU A 127 -26.47 -15.99 3.64
CA LEU A 127 -26.78 -15.14 2.51
C LEU A 127 -27.94 -14.23 2.92
N TYR A 128 -27.85 -12.97 2.56
CA TYR A 128 -28.88 -11.97 2.85
C TYR A 128 -29.53 -11.50 1.56
N ARG A 129 -30.87 -11.49 1.48
CA ARG A 129 -31.60 -11.14 0.27
C ARG A 129 -32.70 -10.12 0.55
N LYS A 130 -32.83 -9.14 -0.37
CA LYS A 130 -33.95 -8.21 -0.43
C LYS A 130 -34.61 -8.27 -1.80
N LYS A 131 -35.91 -8.52 -1.84
CA LYS A 131 -36.76 -8.34 -3.01
C LYS A 131 -37.49 -7.00 -2.91
N PHE A 132 -37.55 -6.26 -4.02
CA PHE A 132 -38.24 -4.99 -4.12
C PHE A 132 -38.65 -4.71 -5.57
N SER A 133 -39.56 -3.75 -5.79
CA SER A 133 -39.93 -3.33 -7.14
C SER A 133 -39.73 -1.84 -7.32
N CYS A 134 -39.12 -1.43 -8.42
CA CYS A 134 -39.02 -0.03 -8.80
C CYS A 134 -40.38 0.49 -9.27
N LYS A 135 -40.85 1.62 -8.70
CA LYS A 135 -42.17 2.18 -8.99
C LYS A 135 -42.20 2.92 -10.32
N LYS A 136 -41.07 3.34 -10.84
CA LYS A 136 -40.87 4.15 -12.03
C LYS A 136 -39.59 3.73 -12.75
N ALA A 137 -39.38 4.27 -13.96
CA ALA A 137 -38.09 4.10 -14.65
C ALA A 137 -36.93 4.74 -13.85
N VAL A 138 -35.86 4.00 -13.66
CA VAL A 138 -34.68 4.42 -12.88
C VAL A 138 -33.76 5.24 -13.78
N LYS A 139 -33.46 6.49 -13.37
CA LYS A 139 -32.48 7.37 -14.00
C LYS A 139 -31.06 7.15 -13.47
N LEU A 140 -30.96 6.92 -12.15
CA LEU A 140 -29.68 6.68 -11.45
C LEU A 140 -29.94 5.79 -10.26
N ALA A 141 -29.07 4.81 -10.07
CA ALA A 141 -29.08 3.94 -8.90
C ALA A 141 -27.69 3.86 -8.26
N LYS A 142 -27.60 4.15 -6.97
CA LYS A 142 -26.36 4.11 -6.22
C LYS A 142 -26.49 3.23 -4.99
N LEU A 143 -25.59 2.25 -4.88
CA LEU A 143 -25.53 1.32 -3.76
C LEU A 143 -24.40 1.70 -2.82
N TYR A 144 -24.72 1.94 -1.54
CA TYR A 144 -23.75 2.12 -0.46
C TYR A 144 -23.75 0.89 0.43
N VAL A 145 -22.56 0.35 0.74
CA VAL A 145 -22.41 -0.83 1.59
C VAL A 145 -21.28 -0.63 2.61
N CYS A 146 -21.61 -0.85 3.88
CA CYS A 146 -20.65 -0.94 4.97
C CYS A 146 -20.67 -2.38 5.51
N GLY A 147 -19.68 -3.19 5.15
CA GLY A 147 -19.51 -4.56 5.63
C GLY A 147 -18.52 -4.61 6.78
N MET A 148 -18.92 -5.19 7.90
CA MET A 148 -18.06 -5.49 9.04
C MET A 148 -17.67 -6.95 8.98
N GLY A 149 -16.44 -7.20 8.63
CA GLY A 149 -15.89 -8.39 8.03
C GLY A 149 -15.53 -8.11 6.57
N ALA A 150 -16.04 -8.90 5.67
CA ALA A 150 -16.01 -8.62 4.24
C ALA A 150 -17.34 -9.02 3.59
N PHE A 151 -17.63 -8.49 2.41
CA PHE A 151 -18.87 -8.78 1.71
C PHE A 151 -18.67 -8.93 0.21
N GLU A 152 -19.60 -9.65 -0.41
CA GLU A 152 -19.88 -9.62 -1.83
C GLU A 152 -21.34 -9.31 -2.05
N CYS A 153 -21.66 -8.58 -3.12
CA CYS A 153 -23.02 -8.12 -3.41
C CYS A 153 -23.38 -8.35 -4.88
N TRP A 154 -24.63 -8.74 -5.10
CA TRP A 154 -25.23 -8.92 -6.44
C TRP A 154 -26.53 -8.16 -6.52
N ILE A 155 -26.84 -7.66 -7.74
CA ILE A 155 -28.12 -7.12 -8.10
C ILE A 155 -28.63 -7.89 -9.33
N ASN A 156 -29.83 -8.45 -9.26
CA ASN A 156 -30.47 -9.19 -10.36
C ASN A 156 -29.60 -10.30 -10.96
N GLY A 157 -28.74 -10.90 -10.15
CA GLY A 157 -27.85 -11.98 -10.57
C GLY A 157 -26.46 -11.56 -11.02
N GLU A 158 -26.24 -10.28 -11.23
CA GLU A 158 -24.94 -9.73 -11.62
C GLU A 158 -24.20 -9.20 -10.40
N ARG A 159 -22.89 -9.48 -10.30
CA ARG A 159 -22.03 -8.98 -9.24
C ARG A 159 -21.79 -7.48 -9.42
N VAL A 160 -21.97 -6.69 -8.35
CA VAL A 160 -21.91 -5.21 -8.45
C VAL A 160 -20.52 -4.65 -8.69
N SER A 161 -19.47 -5.44 -8.47
CA SER A 161 -18.08 -5.06 -8.75
C SER A 161 -17.17 -6.27 -8.85
N ASP A 162 -15.97 -6.09 -9.39
CA ASP A 162 -14.86 -7.05 -9.38
C ASP A 162 -13.97 -6.93 -8.12
N HIS A 163 -14.37 -6.08 -7.16
CA HIS A 163 -13.66 -5.90 -5.91
C HIS A 163 -13.73 -7.14 -5.02
N VAL A 164 -12.69 -7.37 -4.22
CA VAL A 164 -12.61 -8.50 -3.30
C VAL A 164 -12.28 -8.04 -1.89
N MET A 165 -12.80 -8.74 -0.89
CA MET A 165 -12.54 -8.50 0.55
C MET A 165 -12.76 -7.04 1.00
N GLU A 166 -13.78 -6.36 0.45
CA GLU A 166 -14.16 -5.00 0.87
C GLU A 166 -14.85 -4.97 2.23
N PRO A 167 -14.77 -3.82 2.92
CA PRO A 167 -14.17 -2.53 2.55
C PRO A 167 -12.70 -2.34 3.00
N GLY A 168 -12.02 -3.35 3.46
CA GLY A 168 -10.67 -3.29 4.00
C GLY A 168 -10.63 -3.21 5.53
N TRP A 169 -9.42 -3.17 6.09
CA TRP A 169 -9.19 -3.27 7.51
C TRP A 169 -8.82 -1.92 8.16
N THR A 170 -9.41 -1.65 9.34
CA THR A 170 -9.15 -0.49 10.21
C THR A 170 -9.19 -0.90 11.68
N ASP A 171 -8.98 0.01 12.60
CA ASP A 171 -9.48 -0.16 13.97
C ASP A 171 -11.00 0.07 13.99
N PHE A 172 -11.75 -1.01 13.90
CA PHE A 172 -13.21 -0.98 13.83
C PHE A 172 -13.90 -0.39 15.09
N ARG A 173 -13.14 -0.10 16.15
CA ARG A 173 -13.63 0.63 17.32
C ARG A 173 -13.68 2.14 17.07
N LYS A 174 -12.93 2.63 16.06
CA LYS A 174 -12.75 4.05 15.71
C LYS A 174 -13.34 4.39 14.36
N THR A 175 -12.96 3.61 13.34
CA THR A 175 -13.31 3.85 11.95
C THR A 175 -13.87 2.58 11.31
N CYS A 176 -15.01 2.71 10.62
CA CYS A 176 -15.62 1.65 9.83
C CYS A 176 -15.83 2.17 8.41
N PHE A 177 -15.18 1.55 7.44
CA PHE A 177 -15.31 1.99 6.05
C PHE A 177 -16.58 1.48 5.39
N TYR A 178 -17.07 2.28 4.45
CA TYR A 178 -18.09 1.88 3.50
C TYR A 178 -17.65 2.24 2.07
N THR A 179 -18.24 1.55 1.11
CA THR A 179 -18.00 1.75 -0.33
C THR A 179 -19.29 2.16 -1.03
N ALA A 180 -19.16 2.67 -2.25
CA ALA A 180 -20.30 3.02 -3.09
C ALA A 180 -20.08 2.52 -4.51
N TYR A 181 -21.17 2.15 -5.18
CA TYR A 181 -21.19 1.66 -6.56
C TYR A 181 -22.28 2.37 -7.34
N ASP A 182 -21.97 2.78 -8.56
CA ASP A 182 -23.02 3.09 -9.54
C ASP A 182 -23.54 1.74 -10.06
N VAL A 183 -24.81 1.50 -9.79
CA VAL A 183 -25.48 0.23 -10.14
C VAL A 183 -26.65 0.47 -11.10
N THR A 184 -26.65 1.61 -11.78
CA THR A 184 -27.75 2.04 -12.68
C THR A 184 -27.99 1.02 -13.78
N GLU A 185 -26.94 0.43 -14.34
CA GLU A 185 -27.02 -0.55 -15.44
C GLU A 185 -27.71 -1.87 -15.06
N TYR A 186 -27.80 -2.20 -13.76
CA TYR A 186 -28.45 -3.43 -13.29
C TYR A 186 -29.98 -3.33 -13.24
N PHE A 187 -30.55 -2.14 -13.49
CA PHE A 187 -31.97 -1.91 -13.50
C PHE A 187 -32.52 -1.84 -14.94
N ALA A 188 -33.30 -2.86 -15.31
CA ALA A 188 -33.94 -2.86 -16.62
C ALA A 188 -34.92 -1.72 -16.77
N GLU A 189 -35.07 -1.21 -17.98
CA GLU A 189 -36.13 -0.25 -18.33
C GLU A 189 -37.52 -0.90 -18.10
N GLY A 190 -38.32 -0.29 -17.24
CA GLY A 190 -39.71 -0.72 -16.97
C GLY A 190 -40.16 -0.39 -15.54
N GLU A 191 -41.49 -0.28 -15.39
CA GLU A 191 -42.12 -0.06 -14.10
C GLU A 191 -42.52 -1.39 -13.47
N ASN A 192 -42.44 -1.47 -12.10
CA ASN A 192 -42.90 -2.61 -11.30
C ASN A 192 -42.20 -3.94 -11.58
N LEU A 193 -40.96 -3.94 -12.13
CA LEU A 193 -40.14 -5.12 -12.25
C LEU A 193 -39.61 -5.50 -10.85
N GLU A 194 -39.66 -6.79 -10.52
CA GLU A 194 -39.09 -7.31 -9.28
C GLU A 194 -37.55 -7.30 -9.42
N ASN A 195 -36.87 -6.73 -8.43
CA ASN A 195 -35.42 -6.68 -8.33
C ASN A 195 -34.97 -7.43 -7.07
N ILE A 196 -33.75 -7.97 -7.10
CA ILE A 196 -33.15 -8.72 -6.00
C ILE A 196 -31.78 -8.15 -5.70
N ILE A 197 -31.52 -7.81 -4.44
CA ILE A 197 -30.18 -7.61 -3.89
C ILE A 197 -29.85 -8.85 -3.09
N LEU A 198 -28.67 -9.46 -3.34
CA LEU A 198 -28.11 -10.54 -2.55
C LEU A 198 -26.75 -10.11 -1.98
N VAL A 199 -26.51 -10.39 -0.70
CA VAL A 199 -25.25 -10.12 -0.01
C VAL A 199 -24.75 -11.39 0.67
N LYS A 200 -23.45 -11.69 0.49
CA LYS A 200 -22.71 -12.75 1.21
C LYS A 200 -21.70 -12.08 2.14
N LEU A 201 -21.56 -12.57 3.35
CA LEU A 201 -20.64 -12.05 4.37
C LEU A 201 -19.57 -13.06 4.73
N GLY A 202 -18.39 -12.56 5.11
CA GLY A 202 -17.31 -13.31 5.73
C GLY A 202 -16.68 -12.55 6.89
N ASP A 203 -15.91 -13.26 7.72
CA ASP A 203 -15.31 -12.71 8.94
C ASP A 203 -14.09 -11.80 8.67
N CYS A 204 -13.24 -12.16 7.71
CA CYS A 204 -12.01 -11.46 7.37
C CYS A 204 -11.20 -11.04 8.62
N MET A 205 -10.71 -9.78 8.70
CA MET A 205 -10.00 -9.23 9.87
C MET A 205 -10.93 -8.75 10.99
N PHE A 206 -12.25 -8.69 10.78
CA PHE A 206 -13.20 -8.19 11.78
C PHE A 206 -13.48 -9.20 12.88
N ASN A 207 -13.57 -10.49 12.55
CA ASN A 207 -13.90 -11.53 13.48
C ASN A 207 -12.98 -12.76 13.31
N VAL A 208 -11.97 -12.87 14.15
CA VAL A 208 -11.07 -14.04 14.22
C VAL A 208 -11.22 -14.70 15.60
N PRO A 209 -12.29 -15.49 15.79
CA PRO A 209 -12.55 -16.13 17.09
C PRO A 209 -11.65 -17.35 17.35
N GLY A 210 -10.84 -17.77 16.39
CA GLY A 210 -9.94 -18.92 16.47
C GLY A 210 -10.14 -19.90 15.31
N GLY A 211 -9.92 -21.20 15.54
CA GLY A 211 -10.08 -22.24 14.53
C GLY A 211 -8.77 -22.95 14.19
N ARG A 212 -8.54 -23.27 12.91
CA ARG A 212 -7.33 -23.98 12.46
C ARG A 212 -6.04 -23.18 12.70
N TYR A 213 -6.11 -21.85 12.64
CA TYR A 213 -5.01 -20.95 12.99
C TYR A 213 -5.37 -20.19 14.26
N VAL A 214 -4.55 -20.34 15.29
CA VAL A 214 -4.80 -19.76 16.62
C VAL A 214 -3.68 -18.83 17.10
N TYR A 215 -2.78 -18.41 16.20
CA TYR A 215 -1.66 -17.52 16.55
C TYR A 215 -2.17 -16.14 16.97
N PHE A 216 -3.04 -15.56 16.16
CA PHE A 216 -3.73 -14.31 16.47
C PHE A 216 -5.25 -14.56 16.56
N GLN A 217 -5.84 -14.09 17.65
CA GLN A 217 -7.28 -14.12 17.83
C GLN A 217 -7.75 -12.72 18.19
N ARG A 218 -8.66 -12.18 17.42
CA ARG A 218 -9.27 -10.89 17.66
C ARG A 218 -10.68 -10.87 17.10
N SER A 219 -11.65 -10.46 17.92
CA SER A 219 -13.03 -10.25 17.47
C SER A 219 -13.51 -8.87 17.88
N TYR A 220 -14.05 -8.13 16.91
CA TYR A 220 -14.78 -6.87 17.13
C TYR A 220 -16.30 -7.10 17.14
N GLY A 221 -16.73 -8.34 17.02
CA GLY A 221 -18.12 -8.77 16.95
C GLY A 221 -18.36 -9.72 15.79
N LYS A 222 -19.61 -10.12 15.59
CA LYS A 222 -19.99 -10.99 14.47
C LYS A 222 -20.13 -10.20 13.18
N ALA A 223 -19.88 -10.85 12.04
CA ALA A 223 -20.02 -10.24 10.72
C ALA A 223 -21.41 -9.61 10.56
N LYS A 224 -21.47 -8.43 10.04
CA LYS A 224 -22.70 -7.63 9.85
C LYS A 224 -22.52 -6.64 8.73
N PHE A 225 -23.63 -6.10 8.21
CA PHE A 225 -23.54 -5.06 7.19
C PHE A 225 -24.70 -4.06 7.28
N LEU A 226 -24.46 -2.91 6.69
CA LEU A 226 -25.46 -1.87 6.43
C LEU A 226 -25.43 -1.59 4.93
N CYS A 227 -26.59 -1.71 4.30
CA CYS A 227 -26.75 -1.46 2.86
C CYS A 227 -27.84 -0.42 2.61
N GLN A 228 -27.57 0.50 1.72
CA GLN A 228 -28.54 1.51 1.27
C GLN A 228 -28.42 1.70 -0.24
N LEU A 229 -29.46 1.31 -0.96
CA LEU A 229 -29.62 1.63 -2.37
C LEU A 229 -30.47 2.90 -2.48
N GLU A 230 -29.92 3.92 -3.14
CA GLU A 230 -30.60 5.14 -3.52
C GLU A 230 -31.02 5.05 -4.99
N LEU A 231 -32.31 5.16 -5.24
CA LEU A 231 -32.89 5.18 -6.57
C LEU A 231 -33.37 6.61 -6.88
N VAL A 232 -32.93 7.17 -7.97
CA VAL A 232 -33.40 8.42 -8.55
C VAL A 232 -34.18 8.08 -9.81
N TYR A 233 -35.45 8.47 -9.87
CA TYR A 233 -36.30 8.20 -10.99
C TYR A 233 -36.25 9.30 -12.04
N GLU A 234 -36.79 9.07 -13.25
CA GLU A 234 -36.80 10.02 -14.35
C GLU A 234 -37.50 11.35 -14.01
N ASP A 235 -38.40 11.35 -13.03
CA ASP A 235 -39.05 12.57 -12.52
C ASP A 235 -38.30 13.22 -11.33
N ASP A 236 -37.05 12.87 -11.14
CA ASP A 236 -36.15 13.31 -10.05
C ASP A 236 -36.63 12.95 -8.63
N SER A 237 -37.72 12.16 -8.49
CA SER A 237 -38.11 11.62 -7.19
C SER A 237 -37.16 10.54 -6.72
N ARG A 238 -36.97 10.41 -5.39
CA ARG A 238 -36.01 9.46 -4.79
C ARG A 238 -36.71 8.41 -3.96
N GLU A 239 -36.21 7.19 -4.03
CA GLU A 239 -36.62 6.07 -3.18
C GLU A 239 -35.36 5.41 -2.60
N TYR A 240 -35.49 4.78 -1.43
CA TYR A 240 -34.40 4.09 -0.75
C TYR A 240 -34.81 2.67 -0.40
N VAL A 241 -33.96 1.71 -0.79
CA VAL A 241 -34.04 0.33 -0.33
C VAL A 241 -32.91 0.12 0.68
N VAL A 242 -33.26 -0.23 1.91
CA VAL A 242 -32.32 -0.23 3.04
C VAL A 242 -32.35 -1.56 3.79
N THR A 243 -31.27 -1.86 4.51
CA THR A 243 -31.25 -3.00 5.44
C THR A 243 -32.16 -2.73 6.64
N ASP A 244 -33.07 -3.67 6.87
CA ASP A 244 -34.02 -3.74 7.99
C ASP A 244 -34.55 -5.15 8.19
N GLU A 245 -35.56 -5.33 9.05
CA GLU A 245 -36.21 -6.61 9.35
C GLU A 245 -36.94 -7.24 8.15
N SER A 246 -37.18 -6.51 7.08
CA SER A 246 -37.83 -7.02 5.85
C SER A 246 -36.88 -7.83 4.95
N TRP A 247 -35.59 -7.76 5.20
CA TRP A 247 -34.62 -8.63 4.54
C TRP A 247 -34.81 -10.08 4.99
N LYS A 248 -34.38 -10.99 4.15
CA LYS A 248 -34.39 -12.41 4.41
C LYS A 248 -32.97 -12.94 4.47
N ARG A 249 -32.73 -14.01 5.23
CA ARG A 249 -31.46 -14.73 5.26
C ARG A 249 -31.66 -16.22 5.03
N ALA A 250 -30.67 -16.87 4.44
CA ALA A 250 -30.60 -18.31 4.26
C ALA A 250 -29.17 -18.78 4.58
N LYS A 251 -29.00 -20.05 4.94
CA LYS A 251 -27.69 -20.58 5.30
C LYS A 251 -26.72 -20.44 4.12
N SER A 252 -25.55 -19.86 4.37
CA SER A 252 -24.49 -19.66 3.41
C SER A 252 -23.84 -21.00 2.96
N PRO A 253 -23.25 -21.07 1.77
CA PRO A 253 -22.35 -22.16 1.42
C PRO A 253 -21.04 -22.16 2.24
N ILE A 254 -20.65 -21.05 2.83
CA ILE A 254 -19.47 -20.96 3.71
C ILE A 254 -19.78 -21.68 5.04
N GLU A 255 -18.97 -22.68 5.40
CA GLU A 255 -19.06 -23.39 6.67
C GLU A 255 -18.02 -22.94 7.69
N PHE A 256 -16.91 -22.42 7.21
CA PHE A 256 -15.81 -21.86 7.99
C PHE A 256 -15.12 -20.79 7.16
N CYS A 257 -14.82 -19.65 7.77
CA CYS A 257 -14.01 -18.59 7.17
C CYS A 257 -13.12 -17.99 8.26
N CYS A 258 -11.82 -17.95 8.00
CA CYS A 258 -10.85 -17.31 8.88
C CYS A 258 -9.66 -16.82 8.06
N ILE A 259 -9.32 -15.54 8.20
CA ILE A 259 -8.20 -14.92 7.46
C ILE A 259 -6.88 -15.67 7.69
N TYR A 260 -6.71 -16.34 8.83
CA TYR A 260 -5.53 -17.13 9.18
C TYR A 260 -5.70 -18.65 9.02
N GLY A 261 -6.91 -19.14 8.79
CA GLY A 261 -7.19 -20.58 8.77
C GLY A 261 -7.68 -21.13 7.43
N GLY A 262 -8.05 -20.23 6.52
CA GLY A 262 -8.64 -20.60 5.23
C GLY A 262 -10.16 -20.54 5.22
N GLU A 263 -10.77 -21.28 4.29
CA GLU A 263 -12.21 -21.28 4.08
C GLU A 263 -12.72 -22.69 3.69
N ASP A 264 -13.86 -23.07 4.24
CA ASP A 264 -14.60 -24.28 3.86
C ASP A 264 -15.91 -23.87 3.18
N PHE A 265 -16.15 -24.36 1.98
CA PHE A 265 -17.28 -24.01 1.16
C PHE A 265 -18.06 -25.29 0.74
N ASP A 266 -19.33 -25.36 1.07
CA ASP A 266 -20.22 -26.44 0.65
C ASP A 266 -20.98 -26.05 -0.63
N GLY A 267 -20.47 -26.47 -1.77
CA GLY A 267 -21.06 -26.17 -3.07
C GLY A 267 -22.49 -26.66 -3.26
N ARG A 268 -22.94 -27.64 -2.46
CA ARG A 268 -24.33 -28.14 -2.49
C ARG A 268 -25.34 -27.10 -1.97
N ARG A 269 -24.85 -26.09 -1.22
CA ARG A 269 -25.68 -24.99 -0.67
C ARG A 269 -25.66 -23.76 -1.57
N TRP A 270 -24.87 -23.77 -2.67
CA TRP A 270 -24.83 -22.65 -3.59
C TRP A 270 -25.65 -23.00 -4.85
N THR A 271 -26.61 -22.15 -5.18
CA THR A 271 -27.36 -22.26 -6.45
C THR A 271 -27.58 -20.89 -7.05
N LYS A 272 -27.46 -20.79 -8.36
CA LYS A 272 -27.77 -19.59 -9.14
C LYS A 272 -29.22 -19.14 -8.98
N GLU A 273 -30.12 -20.04 -8.55
CA GLU A 273 -31.51 -19.70 -8.25
C GLU A 273 -31.65 -18.70 -7.10
N TYR A 274 -30.71 -18.61 -6.16
CA TYR A 274 -30.71 -17.58 -5.11
C TYR A 274 -30.63 -16.17 -5.67
N LEU A 275 -30.02 -16.01 -6.84
CA LEU A 275 -29.83 -14.75 -7.54
C LEU A 275 -31.08 -14.29 -8.29
N ASN A 276 -31.93 -15.20 -8.74
CA ASN A 276 -32.93 -14.89 -9.76
C ASN A 276 -34.36 -15.41 -9.50
N SER A 277 -34.61 -16.30 -8.52
CA SER A 277 -35.91 -16.96 -8.39
C SER A 277 -36.52 -16.99 -6.98
N ASP A 278 -37.76 -17.35 -6.92
CA ASP A 278 -38.57 -17.44 -5.70
C ASP A 278 -38.42 -18.80 -5.00
N THR A 279 -37.26 -19.05 -4.40
CA THR A 279 -37.07 -20.19 -3.48
C THR A 279 -37.54 -19.81 -2.09
N SER A 280 -38.83 -19.77 -1.86
CA SER A 280 -39.42 -19.21 -0.65
C SER A 280 -39.19 -20.04 0.63
N GLU A 281 -38.94 -21.34 0.51
CA GLU A 281 -38.97 -22.28 1.65
C GLU A 281 -37.74 -22.21 2.57
N ILE A 282 -36.58 -21.69 2.10
CA ILE A 282 -35.33 -21.68 2.88
C ILE A 282 -35.03 -20.31 3.52
N TRP A 283 -35.79 -19.27 3.21
CA TRP A 283 -35.51 -17.89 3.64
C TRP A 283 -36.28 -17.55 4.91
N GLU A 284 -35.56 -17.25 5.98
CA GLU A 284 -36.10 -16.71 7.24
C GLU A 284 -35.88 -15.18 7.33
N ALA A 285 -36.46 -14.53 8.36
CA ALA A 285 -36.25 -13.09 8.57
C ALA A 285 -34.78 -12.82 8.96
N ALA A 286 -34.20 -11.78 8.40
CA ALA A 286 -32.89 -11.29 8.83
C ALA A 286 -32.96 -10.69 10.25
N VAL A 287 -31.86 -10.68 10.97
CA VAL A 287 -31.77 -10.17 12.33
C VAL A 287 -31.07 -8.81 12.34
N CYS A 288 -31.76 -7.79 12.85
CA CYS A 288 -31.14 -6.52 13.14
C CYS A 288 -30.20 -6.66 14.34
N VAL A 289 -29.00 -6.10 14.19
CA VAL A 289 -27.94 -6.19 15.21
C VAL A 289 -27.42 -4.79 15.57
N GLU A 290 -26.72 -4.69 16.70
CA GLU A 290 -26.11 -3.43 17.12
C GLU A 290 -25.06 -2.95 16.10
N PRO A 291 -25.01 -1.65 15.83
CA PRO A 291 -24.00 -1.07 14.95
C PRO A 291 -22.58 -1.25 15.54
N PRO A 292 -21.53 -1.15 14.70
CA PRO A 292 -20.16 -1.07 15.21
C PRO A 292 -19.94 0.21 16.03
N LEU A 293 -18.90 0.22 16.86
CA LEU A 293 -18.53 1.40 17.67
C LEU A 293 -17.93 2.52 16.82
N GLY A 294 -17.20 2.14 15.76
CA GLY A 294 -16.48 3.10 14.90
C GLY A 294 -17.41 3.98 14.08
N GLU A 295 -16.91 5.14 13.72
CA GLU A 295 -17.57 6.07 12.82
C GLU A 295 -17.59 5.54 11.38
N LEU A 296 -18.72 5.67 10.68
CA LEU A 296 -18.83 5.31 9.27
C LEU A 296 -18.15 6.36 8.40
N LYS A 297 -17.10 5.96 7.69
CA LYS A 297 -16.36 6.82 6.77
C LYS A 297 -16.25 6.18 5.38
N PRO A 298 -16.23 6.98 4.30
CA PRO A 298 -15.93 6.44 2.98
C PRO A 298 -14.50 5.88 2.95
N ALA A 299 -14.31 4.76 2.23
CA ALA A 299 -12.99 4.17 2.02
C ALA A 299 -12.13 5.10 1.14
N PRO A 300 -10.99 5.61 1.64
CA PRO A 300 -10.17 6.54 0.87
C PRO A 300 -9.21 5.84 -0.10
N MET A 301 -8.86 4.56 0.15
CA MET A 301 -7.90 3.79 -0.63
C MET A 301 -8.58 3.03 -1.78
N GLU A 302 -7.79 2.60 -2.75
CA GLU A 302 -8.21 1.78 -3.87
C GLU A 302 -8.65 0.37 -3.40
N PRO A 303 -9.69 -0.22 -4.05
CA PRO A 303 -10.18 -1.54 -3.69
C PRO A 303 -9.20 -2.64 -4.10
N LEU A 304 -9.24 -3.78 -3.40
CA LEU A 304 -8.53 -4.99 -3.80
C LEU A 304 -9.21 -5.62 -5.01
N LYS A 305 -8.40 -6.08 -5.98
CA LYS A 305 -8.84 -6.83 -7.17
C LYS A 305 -7.93 -8.01 -7.46
N ILE A 306 -8.42 -8.97 -8.25
CA ILE A 306 -7.57 -9.95 -8.92
C ILE A 306 -6.87 -9.22 -10.07
N LYS A 307 -5.56 -8.99 -9.95
CA LYS A 307 -4.79 -8.18 -10.91
C LYS A 307 -3.98 -9.02 -11.90
N GLU A 308 -3.51 -10.19 -11.47
CA GLU A 308 -2.69 -11.09 -12.30
C GLU A 308 -3.14 -12.55 -12.10
N ILE A 309 -2.99 -13.35 -13.14
CA ILE A 309 -3.32 -14.78 -13.12
C ILE A 309 -2.07 -15.59 -13.45
N TYR A 310 -1.70 -16.52 -12.59
CA TYR A 310 -0.58 -17.42 -12.76
C TYR A 310 -1.05 -18.83 -13.10
N GLN A 311 -0.57 -19.36 -14.23
CA GLN A 311 -0.77 -20.74 -14.61
C GLN A 311 0.33 -21.61 -14.00
N PRO A 312 0.05 -22.87 -13.60
CA PRO A 312 1.08 -23.78 -13.10
C PRO A 312 2.19 -24.01 -14.13
N VAL A 313 3.44 -23.84 -13.71
CA VAL A 313 4.62 -24.18 -14.53
C VAL A 313 4.97 -25.67 -14.43
N SER A 314 4.49 -26.34 -13.37
CA SER A 314 4.58 -27.79 -13.25
C SER A 314 3.42 -28.36 -12.42
N VAL A 315 3.01 -29.58 -12.75
CA VAL A 315 2.00 -30.36 -12.02
C VAL A 315 2.51 -31.79 -11.88
N ARG A 316 2.47 -32.34 -10.66
CA ARG A 316 2.87 -33.73 -10.40
C ARG A 316 2.02 -34.38 -9.31
N GLU A 317 1.82 -35.67 -9.40
CA GLU A 317 1.26 -36.47 -8.30
C GLU A 317 2.39 -36.79 -7.33
N VAL A 318 2.27 -36.31 -6.08
CA VAL A 318 3.28 -36.51 -5.03
C VAL A 318 2.96 -37.68 -4.09
N GLU A 319 1.69 -38.03 -4.04
CA GLU A 319 1.13 -39.19 -3.34
C GLU A 319 -0.18 -39.55 -4.02
N THR A 320 -0.63 -40.80 -3.94
CA THR A 320 -1.89 -41.21 -4.55
C THR A 320 -3.04 -40.27 -4.16
N GLY A 321 -3.60 -39.59 -5.16
CA GLY A 321 -4.68 -38.61 -4.99
C GLY A 321 -4.25 -37.27 -4.39
N VAL A 322 -2.94 -36.97 -4.34
CA VAL A 322 -2.40 -35.66 -3.94
C VAL A 322 -1.57 -35.07 -5.08
N TRP A 323 -2.07 -33.98 -5.64
CA TRP A 323 -1.48 -33.28 -6.78
C TRP A 323 -0.80 -32.00 -6.34
N GLN A 324 0.48 -31.81 -6.69
CA GLN A 324 1.23 -30.60 -6.38
C GLN A 324 1.39 -29.75 -7.63
N TYR A 325 1.06 -28.47 -7.48
CA TYR A 325 1.16 -27.42 -8.49
C TYR A 325 2.23 -26.42 -8.07
N ASP A 326 3.17 -26.10 -8.96
CA ASP A 326 4.11 -24.96 -8.82
C ASP A 326 3.61 -23.84 -9.74
N LEU A 327 3.29 -22.69 -9.16
CA LEU A 327 2.82 -21.50 -9.90
C LEU A 327 3.95 -20.60 -10.41
N GLY A 328 5.22 -21.03 -10.17
CA GLY A 328 6.40 -20.36 -10.70
C GLY A 328 6.83 -19.10 -9.92
N LYS A 329 5.90 -18.39 -9.28
CA LYS A 329 6.16 -17.21 -8.46
C LYS A 329 5.45 -17.30 -7.11
N ASN A 330 6.07 -16.74 -6.08
CA ASN A 330 5.40 -16.48 -4.81
C ASN A 330 4.57 -15.19 -4.92
N PHE A 331 3.35 -15.21 -4.43
CA PHE A 331 2.42 -14.07 -4.49
C PHE A 331 1.35 -14.18 -3.40
N SER A 332 0.62 -13.11 -3.15
CA SER A 332 -0.51 -13.10 -2.20
C SER A 332 -1.86 -13.15 -2.92
N GLY A 333 -2.69 -14.11 -2.54
CA GLY A 333 -3.99 -14.28 -3.14
C GLY A 333 -4.57 -15.66 -2.83
N TRP A 334 -5.17 -16.27 -3.83
CA TRP A 334 -5.73 -17.61 -3.72
C TRP A 334 -5.53 -18.44 -4.98
N ALA A 335 -5.87 -19.73 -4.88
CA ALA A 335 -5.97 -20.62 -6.02
C ALA A 335 -7.44 -20.81 -6.41
N ARG A 336 -7.75 -20.63 -7.70
CA ARG A 336 -9.04 -21.01 -8.29
C ARG A 336 -8.94 -22.34 -8.96
N ILE A 337 -9.89 -23.22 -8.69
CA ILE A 337 -10.02 -24.51 -9.37
C ILE A 337 -11.24 -24.54 -10.26
N PHE A 338 -11.10 -25.21 -11.40
CA PHE A 338 -12.18 -25.53 -12.34
C PHE A 338 -12.27 -27.04 -12.44
N LEU A 339 -13.45 -27.58 -12.18
CA LEU A 339 -13.70 -29.03 -12.12
C LEU A 339 -14.69 -29.43 -13.20
N LYS A 340 -14.37 -30.54 -13.88
CA LYS A 340 -15.31 -31.23 -14.75
C LYS A 340 -15.62 -32.59 -14.17
N THR A 341 -16.85 -32.80 -13.76
CA THR A 341 -17.31 -34.06 -13.12
C THR A 341 -18.47 -34.66 -13.88
N ASP A 342 -18.84 -35.91 -13.56
CA ASP A 342 -20.03 -36.54 -14.10
C ASP A 342 -21.28 -36.36 -13.22
N GLY A 343 -21.18 -35.48 -12.19
CA GLY A 343 -22.25 -35.21 -11.19
C GLY A 343 -22.38 -36.28 -10.09
N ARG A 344 -21.76 -37.48 -10.26
CA ARG A 344 -21.82 -38.56 -9.26
C ARG A 344 -20.89 -38.38 -8.07
N LYS A 345 -20.11 -37.29 -8.07
CA LYS A 345 -19.11 -36.97 -7.03
C LYS A 345 -19.63 -35.96 -6.01
N ALA A 346 -20.89 -35.59 -6.05
CA ALA A 346 -21.50 -34.69 -5.08
C ALA A 346 -21.23 -35.14 -3.64
N GLY A 347 -20.86 -34.20 -2.77
CA GLY A 347 -20.47 -34.46 -1.38
C GLY A 347 -19.00 -34.85 -1.18
N GLN A 348 -18.22 -35.11 -2.24
CA GLN A 348 -16.78 -35.32 -2.10
C GLN A 348 -16.07 -33.99 -1.83
N LYS A 349 -14.92 -34.08 -1.13
CA LYS A 349 -14.11 -32.93 -0.75
C LYS A 349 -12.88 -32.79 -1.66
N VAL A 350 -12.61 -31.58 -2.10
CA VAL A 350 -11.33 -31.14 -2.62
C VAL A 350 -10.69 -30.27 -1.54
N VAL A 351 -9.46 -30.58 -1.15
CA VAL A 351 -8.72 -29.81 -0.13
C VAL A 351 -7.47 -29.23 -0.79
N LEU A 352 -7.30 -27.93 -0.68
CA LEU A 352 -6.17 -27.17 -1.18
C LEU A 352 -5.34 -26.68 0.01
N LYS A 353 -4.08 -27.12 0.07
CA LYS A 353 -3.09 -26.60 1.02
C LYS A 353 -2.02 -25.84 0.24
N THR A 354 -1.57 -24.72 0.78
CA THR A 354 -0.64 -23.80 0.12
C THR A 354 0.64 -23.63 0.94
N ALA A 355 1.76 -23.38 0.26
CA ALA A 355 3.00 -22.99 0.93
C ALA A 355 3.89 -22.12 0.03
N GLU A 356 4.78 -21.34 0.64
CA GLU A 356 5.77 -20.54 -0.05
C GLU A 356 6.96 -21.38 -0.54
N LYS A 357 7.25 -22.47 0.15
CA LYS A 357 8.38 -23.38 -0.15
C LYS A 357 8.03 -24.85 0.06
N LEU A 358 8.91 -25.70 -0.39
CA LEU A 358 8.85 -27.15 -0.21
C LEU A 358 9.86 -27.60 0.87
N ASP A 359 9.52 -28.69 1.57
CA ASP A 359 10.43 -29.36 2.48
C ASP A 359 11.52 -30.18 1.73
N GLU A 360 12.40 -30.83 2.45
CA GLU A 360 13.47 -31.69 1.91
C GLU A 360 12.96 -32.89 1.07
N ASN A 361 11.70 -33.29 1.27
CA ASN A 361 11.05 -34.37 0.53
C ASN A 361 10.28 -33.85 -0.69
N GLY A 362 10.31 -32.52 -0.94
CA GLY A 362 9.60 -31.87 -2.02
C GLY A 362 8.09 -31.73 -1.76
N ARG A 363 7.62 -31.78 -0.51
CA ARG A 363 6.24 -31.54 -0.09
C ARG A 363 6.08 -30.09 0.37
N ILE A 364 4.87 -29.58 0.36
CA ILE A 364 4.60 -28.24 0.88
C ILE A 364 5.00 -28.11 2.34
N ASP A 365 5.68 -27.01 2.69
CA ASP A 365 6.09 -26.71 4.06
C ASP A 365 5.26 -25.52 4.62
N GLN A 366 4.35 -25.84 5.57
CA GLN A 366 3.56 -24.86 6.29
C GLN A 366 4.14 -24.51 7.67
N SER A 367 5.34 -24.95 8.02
CA SER A 367 5.95 -24.71 9.34
C SER A 367 6.05 -23.22 9.67
N VAL A 368 6.42 -22.41 8.68
CA VAL A 368 6.52 -20.93 8.82
C VAL A 368 5.17 -20.24 8.99
N THR A 369 4.07 -20.85 8.63
CA THR A 369 2.72 -20.29 8.85
C THR A 369 2.19 -20.56 10.27
N GLY A 370 2.86 -21.39 11.03
CA GLY A 370 2.55 -21.72 12.43
C GLY A 370 1.41 -22.71 12.61
N LYS A 371 0.46 -22.82 11.70
CA LYS A 371 -0.70 -23.72 11.76
C LYS A 371 -1.17 -24.12 10.37
N ASP A 372 -1.96 -25.19 10.32
CA ASP A 372 -2.55 -25.67 9.08
C ASP A 372 -3.48 -24.62 8.48
N TYR A 373 -3.19 -24.27 7.23
CA TYR A 373 -3.99 -23.40 6.39
C TYR A 373 -4.52 -24.21 5.20
N ALA A 374 -5.82 -24.17 4.96
CA ALA A 374 -6.41 -24.91 3.85
C ALA A 374 -7.70 -24.25 3.37
N TRP A 375 -8.01 -24.50 2.10
CA TRP A 375 -9.32 -24.28 1.50
C TRP A 375 -9.98 -25.63 1.20
N THR A 376 -11.24 -25.76 1.58
CA THR A 376 -12.01 -26.99 1.33
C THR A 376 -13.22 -26.67 0.49
N TYR A 377 -13.40 -27.42 -0.60
CA TYR A 377 -14.61 -27.37 -1.41
C TYR A 377 -15.34 -28.72 -1.40
N ILE A 378 -16.64 -28.69 -1.10
CA ILE A 378 -17.53 -29.85 -1.19
C ILE A 378 -18.31 -29.72 -2.48
N LEU A 379 -18.16 -30.72 -3.38
CA LEU A 379 -18.78 -30.71 -4.70
C LEU A 379 -20.31 -30.80 -4.61
N ASN A 380 -20.97 -30.12 -5.53
CA ASN A 380 -22.39 -30.25 -5.84
C ASN A 380 -22.65 -31.28 -6.96
N GLU A 381 -23.85 -31.29 -7.50
CA GLU A 381 -24.27 -32.21 -8.57
C GLU A 381 -23.97 -31.68 -9.99
N GLU A 382 -23.48 -30.44 -10.11
CA GLU A 382 -23.19 -29.84 -11.41
C GLU A 382 -22.00 -30.53 -12.07
N ARG A 383 -22.00 -30.58 -13.42
CA ARG A 383 -20.90 -31.17 -14.18
C ARG A 383 -19.69 -30.29 -14.32
N GLU A 384 -19.90 -28.99 -14.34
CA GLU A 384 -18.84 -27.97 -14.36
C GLU A 384 -18.98 -27.13 -13.12
N GLN A 385 -17.95 -27.10 -12.32
CA GLN A 385 -17.90 -26.37 -11.04
C GLN A 385 -16.62 -25.55 -10.98
N GLU A 386 -16.69 -24.42 -10.31
CA GLU A 386 -15.52 -23.63 -9.98
C GLU A 386 -15.54 -23.25 -8.50
N PHE A 387 -14.36 -23.08 -7.93
CA PHE A 387 -14.21 -22.63 -6.56
C PHE A 387 -12.93 -21.79 -6.42
N ALA A 388 -13.07 -20.68 -5.73
CA ALA A 388 -12.00 -19.93 -5.06
C ALA A 388 -12.54 -19.46 -3.71
N PRO A 389 -11.71 -19.28 -2.68
CA PRO A 389 -12.17 -18.68 -1.43
C PRO A 389 -12.63 -17.23 -1.66
N ASP A 390 -13.58 -16.76 -0.84
CA ASP A 390 -14.16 -15.43 -0.99
C ASP A 390 -13.53 -14.38 -0.05
N PHE A 391 -13.24 -14.78 1.22
CA PHE A 391 -12.95 -13.81 2.29
C PHE A 391 -11.65 -14.09 3.03
N THR A 392 -10.70 -14.78 2.39
CA THR A 392 -9.38 -15.06 2.93
C THR A 392 -8.37 -15.12 1.80
N TYR A 393 -7.11 -14.80 2.09
CA TYR A 393 -5.98 -14.92 1.16
C TYR A 393 -4.75 -15.42 1.92
N THR A 394 -3.73 -15.86 1.18
CA THR A 394 -2.42 -16.18 1.76
C THR A 394 -1.29 -15.93 0.77
N GLY A 395 -0.04 -15.88 1.27
CA GLY A 395 1.16 -15.91 0.45
C GLY A 395 1.53 -17.34 0.12
N PHE A 396 1.81 -17.64 -1.16
CA PHE A 396 2.21 -18.97 -1.59
C PHE A 396 2.77 -18.98 -3.02
N ARG A 397 3.52 -20.04 -3.32
CA ARG A 397 3.96 -20.45 -4.65
C ARG A 397 3.43 -21.84 -5.02
N TYR A 398 3.32 -22.73 -4.03
CA TYR A 398 2.98 -24.12 -4.21
C TYR A 398 1.59 -24.42 -3.66
N VAL A 399 0.86 -25.30 -4.35
CA VAL A 399 -0.45 -25.81 -3.90
C VAL A 399 -0.40 -27.32 -3.93
N GLU A 400 -0.71 -28.00 -2.82
CA GLU A 400 -1.06 -29.41 -2.81
C GLU A 400 -2.57 -29.57 -2.71
N MET A 401 -3.14 -30.23 -3.71
CA MET A 401 -4.56 -30.49 -3.81
C MET A 401 -4.83 -31.97 -3.57
N THR A 402 -5.60 -32.27 -2.54
CA THR A 402 -6.06 -33.64 -2.27
C THR A 402 -7.36 -33.88 -3.03
N TRP A 403 -7.29 -34.83 -3.97
CA TRP A 403 -8.40 -35.17 -4.85
C TRP A 403 -8.26 -36.59 -5.42
N ALA A 404 -9.25 -37.42 -5.20
CA ALA A 404 -9.21 -38.87 -5.58
C ALA A 404 -9.38 -39.16 -7.08
N VAL A 405 -9.30 -38.15 -7.98
CA VAL A 405 -9.62 -38.28 -9.41
C VAL A 405 -8.43 -37.81 -10.26
N PRO A 406 -8.24 -38.39 -11.47
CA PRO A 406 -7.13 -37.98 -12.33
C PRO A 406 -7.11 -36.49 -12.69
N GLU A 407 -5.89 -35.94 -12.86
CA GLU A 407 -5.57 -34.56 -13.24
C GLU A 407 -6.45 -33.98 -14.38
N LYS A 408 -6.89 -34.80 -15.29
CA LYS A 408 -7.67 -34.43 -16.49
C LYS A 408 -9.02 -33.77 -16.18
N GLU A 409 -9.53 -33.88 -14.96
CA GLU A 409 -10.82 -33.33 -14.53
C GLU A 409 -10.72 -32.04 -13.75
N ILE A 410 -9.51 -31.60 -13.38
CA ILE A 410 -9.25 -30.37 -12.65
C ILE A 410 -8.16 -29.54 -13.33
N THR A 411 -8.42 -28.24 -13.44
CA THR A 411 -7.40 -27.23 -13.72
C THR A 411 -7.36 -26.24 -12.57
N LEU A 412 -6.18 -25.69 -12.32
CA LEU A 412 -5.92 -24.73 -11.24
C LEU A 412 -5.16 -23.54 -11.79
N GLN A 413 -5.50 -22.34 -11.31
CA GLN A 413 -4.73 -21.12 -11.52
C GLN A 413 -4.53 -20.38 -10.20
N GLY A 414 -3.43 -19.63 -10.09
CA GLY A 414 -3.21 -18.69 -9.00
C GLY A 414 -3.76 -17.32 -9.37
N GLU A 415 -4.48 -16.68 -8.47
CA GLU A 415 -5.04 -15.34 -8.63
C GLU A 415 -4.35 -14.40 -7.66
N PHE A 416 -3.53 -13.47 -8.20
CA PHE A 416 -2.78 -12.51 -7.44
C PHE A 416 -3.64 -11.29 -7.12
N ILE A 417 -3.75 -10.95 -5.83
CA ILE A 417 -4.66 -9.94 -5.30
C ILE A 417 -3.86 -8.80 -4.69
N TYR A 418 -4.05 -7.61 -5.24
CA TYR A 418 -3.53 -6.36 -4.67
C TYR A 418 -4.44 -5.19 -5.06
N PRO A 419 -4.28 -3.99 -4.44
CA PRO A 419 -5.16 -2.86 -4.72
C PRO A 419 -5.10 -2.42 -6.19
N ASP A 420 -6.20 -1.86 -6.68
CA ASP A 420 -6.29 -1.29 -8.03
C ASP A 420 -5.55 0.04 -8.16
N ILE A 421 -4.31 0.03 -7.72
CA ILE A 421 -3.38 1.15 -7.73
C ILE A 421 -2.66 1.21 -9.08
N ASP A 422 -2.52 2.42 -9.63
CA ASP A 422 -1.76 2.65 -10.85
C ASP A 422 -0.26 2.40 -10.63
N GLN A 423 0.41 1.86 -11.64
CA GLN A 423 1.86 1.78 -11.66
C GLN A 423 2.44 3.20 -11.80
N ALA A 424 3.28 3.60 -10.85
CA ALA A 424 3.89 4.92 -10.80
C ALA A 424 5.29 4.98 -11.40
N GLY A 425 5.90 3.85 -11.73
CA GLY A 425 7.23 3.81 -12.34
C GLY A 425 7.64 2.42 -12.78
N ASP A 426 8.80 2.38 -13.48
CA ASP A 426 9.43 1.14 -13.92
C ASP A 426 10.93 1.39 -14.16
N PHE A 427 11.74 0.37 -13.93
CA PHE A 427 13.18 0.40 -14.10
C PHE A 427 13.64 -0.80 -14.92
N PHE A 428 14.44 -0.56 -15.92
CA PHE A 428 15.03 -1.60 -16.74
C PHE A 428 16.44 -1.20 -17.20
N CYS A 429 17.40 -2.12 -17.17
CA CYS A 429 18.78 -1.85 -17.53
C CYS A 429 19.45 -3.04 -18.24
N SER A 430 20.70 -2.85 -18.68
CA SER A 430 21.49 -3.92 -19.33
C SER A 430 21.96 -5.03 -18.38
N ASN A 431 21.94 -4.81 -17.07
CA ASN A 431 22.32 -5.83 -16.08
C ASN A 431 21.11 -6.71 -15.73
N THR A 432 21.14 -7.97 -16.17
CA THR A 432 20.04 -8.92 -15.96
C THR A 432 19.76 -9.17 -14.47
N LEU A 433 20.81 -9.21 -13.63
CA LEU A 433 20.64 -9.42 -12.18
C LEU A 433 19.89 -8.26 -11.54
N PHE A 434 20.17 -7.01 -11.93
CA PHE A 434 19.46 -5.83 -11.40
C PHE A 434 17.99 -5.84 -11.81
N ASN A 435 17.67 -6.25 -13.02
CA ASN A 435 16.28 -6.40 -13.47
C ASN A 435 15.56 -7.48 -12.65
N GLN A 436 16.23 -8.60 -12.34
CA GLN A 436 15.67 -9.66 -11.49
C GLN A 436 15.49 -9.19 -10.04
N ILE A 437 16.41 -8.39 -9.51
CA ILE A 437 16.26 -7.78 -8.18
C ILE A 437 15.05 -6.84 -8.16
N HIS A 438 14.91 -5.96 -9.15
CA HIS A 438 13.74 -5.10 -9.31
C HIS A 438 12.43 -5.91 -9.36
N GLU A 439 12.41 -7.02 -10.12
CA GLU A 439 11.23 -7.89 -10.19
C GLU A 439 10.83 -8.50 -8.83
N ILE A 440 11.79 -9.02 -8.04
CA ILE A 440 11.47 -9.61 -6.73
C ILE A 440 11.05 -8.55 -5.70
N VAL A 441 11.61 -7.34 -5.77
CA VAL A 441 11.19 -6.21 -4.94
C VAL A 441 9.76 -5.80 -5.28
N LEU A 442 9.46 -5.59 -6.56
CA LEU A 442 8.12 -5.20 -7.01
C LEU A 442 7.07 -6.27 -6.69
N GLN A 443 7.43 -7.56 -6.82
CA GLN A 443 6.57 -8.68 -6.45
C GLN A 443 6.24 -8.66 -4.96
N ALA A 444 7.22 -8.38 -4.07
CA ALA A 444 7.02 -8.26 -2.64
C ALA A 444 6.17 -7.02 -2.28
N ILE A 445 6.40 -5.87 -2.92
CA ILE A 445 5.60 -4.66 -2.74
C ILE A 445 4.13 -4.96 -3.07
N LYS A 446 3.83 -5.50 -4.25
CA LYS A 446 2.47 -5.86 -4.66
C LYS A 446 1.83 -6.88 -3.72
N SER A 447 2.59 -7.92 -3.31
CA SER A 447 2.09 -8.98 -2.42
C SER A 447 1.67 -8.46 -1.05
N ASN A 448 2.39 -7.47 -0.53
CA ASN A 448 2.19 -6.93 0.81
C ASN A 448 1.43 -5.61 0.83
N THR A 449 0.97 -5.11 -0.31
CA THR A 449 0.05 -3.96 -0.39
C THR A 449 -1.39 -4.45 -0.38
N LYS A 450 -2.14 -4.07 0.65
CA LYS A 450 -3.57 -4.35 0.82
C LYS A 450 -4.29 -3.03 1.14
N SER A 451 -5.20 -2.99 2.11
CA SER A 451 -5.69 -1.72 2.67
C SER A 451 -4.70 -1.05 3.64
N TYR A 452 -3.52 -1.60 3.75
CA TYR A 452 -2.33 -1.16 4.49
C TYR A 452 -1.14 -1.98 3.96
N PHE A 453 0.08 -1.68 4.39
CA PHE A 453 1.23 -2.54 4.09
C PHE A 453 1.33 -3.65 5.13
N THR A 454 1.37 -4.91 4.69
CA THR A 454 1.63 -6.06 5.56
C THR A 454 3.12 -6.39 5.57
N ASP A 455 3.60 -6.91 6.69
CA ASP A 455 4.93 -7.52 6.80
C ASP A 455 5.07 -8.72 5.86
N CYS A 456 4.16 -9.68 6.00
CA CYS A 456 4.07 -10.89 5.20
C CYS A 456 2.61 -11.26 4.89
N PRO A 457 2.33 -11.98 3.77
CA PRO A 457 0.95 -12.24 3.35
C PRO A 457 0.36 -13.54 3.92
N HIS A 458 1.05 -14.25 4.81
CA HIS A 458 0.57 -15.55 5.31
C HIS A 458 0.30 -15.59 6.81
N ARG A 459 1.35 -15.58 7.68
CA ARG A 459 1.20 -15.86 9.12
C ARG A 459 0.73 -14.65 9.92
N GLU A 460 1.22 -13.45 9.61
CA GLU A 460 0.92 -12.23 10.37
C GLU A 460 -0.12 -11.35 9.69
N LYS A 461 0.11 -10.95 8.46
CA LYS A 461 -0.77 -10.02 7.73
C LYS A 461 -1.03 -8.74 8.53
N LEU A 462 -0.03 -8.28 9.30
CA LEU A 462 -0.12 -7.14 10.20
C LEU A 462 0.49 -5.89 9.59
N GLY A 463 -0.02 -4.74 10.00
CA GLY A 463 0.48 -3.44 9.57
C GLY A 463 1.63 -2.96 10.45
N TRP A 464 2.77 -3.68 10.46
CA TRP A 464 4.00 -3.21 11.05
C TRP A 464 4.44 -1.92 10.36
N LEU A 465 4.84 -0.90 11.12
CA LEU A 465 4.97 0.46 10.60
C LEU A 465 6.31 0.79 9.95
N GLU A 466 7.38 0.02 10.26
CA GLU A 466 8.72 0.30 9.76
C GLU A 466 8.77 0.38 8.23
N GLN A 467 8.12 -0.56 7.56
CA GLN A 467 8.07 -0.62 6.10
C GLN A 467 7.38 0.58 5.47
N THR A 468 6.45 1.21 6.18
CA THR A 468 5.69 2.36 5.67
C THR A 468 6.60 3.56 5.38
N HIS A 469 7.67 3.74 6.15
CA HIS A 469 8.59 4.85 5.95
C HIS A 469 9.99 4.44 5.51
N LEU A 470 10.55 3.33 6.02
CA LEU A 470 11.92 2.92 5.69
C LEU A 470 12.08 2.59 4.20
N ILE A 471 11.07 1.93 3.61
CA ILE A 471 11.03 1.65 2.17
C ILE A 471 9.95 2.46 1.42
N GLY A 472 9.35 3.43 2.09
CA GLY A 472 8.32 4.31 1.51
C GLY A 472 8.73 4.91 0.15
N PRO A 473 9.93 5.50 0.02
CA PRO A 473 10.40 5.99 -1.28
C PRO A 473 10.41 4.93 -2.37
N SER A 474 10.88 3.70 -2.08
CA SER A 474 10.89 2.57 -3.02
C SER A 474 9.48 2.20 -3.49
N ILE A 475 8.51 2.17 -2.57
CA ILE A 475 7.10 1.92 -2.90
C ILE A 475 6.57 3.03 -3.81
N MET A 476 6.84 4.31 -3.47
CA MET A 476 6.34 5.48 -4.20
C MET A 476 6.94 5.66 -5.59
N TYR A 477 8.14 5.11 -5.84
CA TYR A 477 8.67 5.07 -7.20
C TYR A 477 7.89 4.12 -8.11
N ASN A 478 7.37 3.03 -7.57
CA ASN A 478 6.77 1.92 -8.30
C ASN A 478 5.23 1.99 -8.38
N LEU A 479 4.55 2.46 -7.32
CA LEU A 479 3.09 2.50 -7.20
C LEU A 479 2.60 3.89 -6.80
N ASP A 480 1.43 4.30 -7.32
CA ASP A 480 0.74 5.53 -6.90
C ASP A 480 -0.08 5.27 -5.61
N VAL A 481 0.58 5.40 -4.49
CA VAL A 481 0.05 5.04 -3.16
C VAL A 481 -0.48 6.22 -2.34
N HIS A 482 -0.77 7.36 -2.97
CA HIS A 482 -1.18 8.58 -2.26
C HIS A 482 -2.38 8.35 -1.32
N ASN A 483 -3.46 7.75 -1.86
CA ASN A 483 -4.67 7.49 -1.08
C ASN A 483 -4.45 6.43 0.00
N LEU A 484 -3.61 5.43 -0.26
CA LEU A 484 -3.23 4.43 0.74
C LEU A 484 -2.45 5.05 1.90
N TYR A 485 -1.52 5.97 1.64
CA TYR A 485 -0.82 6.72 2.70
C TYR A 485 -1.80 7.57 3.52
N THR A 486 -2.75 8.25 2.87
CA THR A 486 -3.82 8.99 3.58
C THR A 486 -4.61 8.08 4.53
N LYS A 487 -4.89 6.83 4.11
CA LYS A 487 -5.55 5.83 4.97
C LYS A 487 -4.67 5.40 6.14
N ILE A 488 -3.40 5.07 5.89
CA ILE A 488 -2.46 4.60 6.91
C ILE A 488 -2.19 5.68 7.96
N GLU A 489 -2.09 6.96 7.56
CA GLU A 489 -2.02 8.08 8.50
C GLU A 489 -3.25 8.15 9.41
N GLY A 490 -4.44 7.87 8.86
CA GLY A 490 -5.67 7.74 9.64
C GLY A 490 -5.61 6.61 10.66
N ASP A 491 -5.07 5.45 10.28
CA ASP A 491 -4.90 4.30 11.19
C ASP A 491 -3.93 4.61 12.35
N MET A 492 -2.81 5.29 12.05
CA MET A 492 -1.87 5.72 13.09
C MET A 492 -2.51 6.72 14.04
N ALA A 493 -3.27 7.68 13.51
CA ALA A 493 -4.01 8.66 14.33
C ALA A 493 -5.06 7.97 15.22
N ASP A 494 -5.81 7.00 14.67
CA ASP A 494 -6.81 6.21 15.43
C ASP A 494 -6.15 5.33 16.51
N SER A 495 -4.91 4.86 16.26
CA SER A 495 -4.16 4.00 17.17
C SER A 495 -3.37 4.77 18.23
N GLN A 496 -3.16 6.10 18.06
CA GLN A 496 -2.36 6.90 18.99
C GLN A 496 -2.94 6.90 20.40
N ARG A 497 -2.09 6.55 21.38
CA ARG A 497 -2.46 6.52 22.80
C ARG A 497 -2.48 7.92 23.42
N GLU A 498 -3.12 8.02 24.61
CA GLU A 498 -3.24 9.30 25.31
C GLU A 498 -1.90 9.94 25.66
N ASN A 499 -0.87 9.14 25.93
CA ASN A 499 0.48 9.62 26.21
C ASN A 499 1.28 10.03 24.96
N GLY A 500 0.75 9.78 23.76
CA GLY A 500 1.38 10.09 22.47
C GLY A 500 2.01 8.93 21.74
N LEU A 501 2.19 7.78 22.39
CA LEU A 501 2.70 6.55 21.76
C LEU A 501 1.88 6.17 20.52
N ILE A 502 2.56 5.88 19.45
CA ILE A 502 2.05 5.16 18.27
C ILE A 502 2.52 3.71 18.40
N PRO A 503 1.63 2.72 18.48
CA PRO A 503 2.01 1.31 18.48
C PRO A 503 2.75 0.92 17.19
N ASP A 504 3.65 -0.04 17.28
CA ASP A 504 4.43 -0.53 16.14
C ASP A 504 3.58 -1.15 15.02
N ILE A 505 2.35 -1.56 15.36
CA ILE A 505 1.36 -2.13 14.42
C ILE A 505 0.15 -1.19 14.35
N CYS A 506 -0.16 -0.69 13.16
CA CYS A 506 -1.36 0.11 12.90
C CYS A 506 -2.08 -0.33 11.62
N PRO A 507 -3.40 -0.65 11.71
CA PRO A 507 -4.25 -0.63 12.90
C PRO A 507 -3.75 -1.58 14.00
N GLU A 508 -3.91 -1.21 15.29
CA GLU A 508 -3.47 -2.05 16.39
C GLU A 508 -4.38 -3.28 16.52
N TYR A 509 -3.98 -4.38 15.90
CA TYR A 509 -4.75 -5.62 15.87
C TYR A 509 -4.40 -6.54 17.05
N VAL A 510 -3.13 -6.81 17.24
CA VAL A 510 -2.62 -7.66 18.30
C VAL A 510 -2.21 -6.80 19.49
N THR A 511 -2.69 -7.15 20.67
CA THR A 511 -2.30 -6.51 21.92
C THR A 511 -1.54 -7.50 22.80
N GLY A 512 -0.48 -7.03 23.47
CA GLY A 512 0.30 -7.84 24.39
C GLY A 512 1.58 -8.45 23.81
N PHE A 513 2.01 -8.06 22.62
CA PHE A 513 3.34 -8.37 22.12
C PHE A 513 4.47 -7.84 23.02
N ASP A 514 4.22 -6.71 23.69
CA ASP A 514 5.11 -6.15 24.71
C ASP A 514 5.42 -7.11 25.86
N LYS A 515 4.59 -8.15 26.05
CA LYS A 515 4.88 -9.24 27.02
C LYS A 515 6.00 -10.15 26.56
N TRP A 516 6.23 -10.27 25.26
CA TRP A 516 7.31 -11.06 24.70
C TRP A 516 8.58 -10.23 24.58
N HIS A 517 8.47 -9.02 24.04
CA HIS A 517 9.54 -8.05 23.94
C HIS A 517 8.97 -6.63 24.01
N LYS A 518 9.48 -5.78 24.90
CA LYS A 518 8.96 -4.41 25.07
C LYS A 518 9.01 -3.56 23.79
N GLY A 519 10.01 -3.81 22.96
CA GLY A 519 10.15 -3.17 21.67
C GLY A 519 9.03 -3.45 20.68
N PHE A 520 8.26 -4.53 20.81
CA PHE A 520 7.14 -4.83 19.90
C PHE A 520 5.89 -3.96 20.09
N LEU A 521 5.98 -2.92 20.86
CA LEU A 521 4.90 -1.94 21.05
C LEU A 521 5.41 -0.52 20.95
N ASP A 522 6.67 -0.29 21.31
CA ASP A 522 7.25 1.03 21.57
C ASP A 522 8.67 1.07 21.01
N SER A 523 8.77 1.07 19.69
CA SER A 523 10.02 1.23 18.96
C SER A 523 10.00 2.52 18.17
N PRO A 524 10.94 3.44 18.40
CA PRO A 524 11.06 4.66 17.59
C PRO A 524 11.17 4.35 16.08
N GLU A 525 11.86 3.29 15.73
CA GLU A 525 12.09 2.83 14.36
C GLU A 525 10.79 2.48 13.62
N TRP A 526 9.74 2.09 14.35
CA TRP A 526 8.39 1.79 13.84
C TRP A 526 7.47 3.00 13.97
N GLY A 527 7.31 3.52 15.19
CA GLY A 527 6.35 4.58 15.49
C GLY A 527 6.61 5.90 14.76
N SER A 528 7.88 6.20 14.39
CA SER A 528 8.25 7.37 13.62
C SER A 528 7.68 7.40 12.20
N ALA A 529 7.04 6.29 11.75
CA ALA A 529 6.24 6.30 10.53
C ALA A 529 5.22 7.45 10.53
N CYS A 530 4.62 7.79 11.67
CA CYS A 530 3.64 8.89 11.76
C CYS A 530 4.22 10.28 11.45
N VAL A 531 5.56 10.43 11.43
CA VAL A 531 6.26 11.69 11.07
C VAL A 531 6.87 11.57 9.67
N LEU A 532 7.53 10.45 9.38
CA LEU A 532 8.34 10.28 8.17
C LEU A 532 7.49 9.92 6.95
N ALA A 533 6.47 9.09 7.11
CA ALA A 533 5.61 8.69 5.99
C ALA A 533 4.82 9.87 5.40
N PRO A 534 4.12 10.73 6.18
CA PRO A 534 3.46 11.90 5.62
C PRO A 534 4.44 12.92 5.04
N TRP A 535 5.69 13.00 5.57
CA TRP A 535 6.72 13.83 4.97
C TRP A 535 7.09 13.33 3.57
N TYR A 536 7.32 12.02 3.39
CA TYR A 536 7.63 11.44 2.09
C TYR A 536 6.44 11.56 1.11
N ALA A 537 5.22 11.37 1.60
CA ALA A 537 4.01 11.62 0.80
C ALA A 537 3.93 13.09 0.34
N TYR A 538 4.22 14.06 1.22
CA TYR A 538 4.30 15.47 0.83
C TYR A 538 5.38 15.72 -0.22
N LYS A 539 6.57 15.16 -0.06
CA LYS A 539 7.66 15.31 -1.03
C LYS A 539 7.29 14.72 -2.39
N ARG A 540 6.59 13.62 -2.40
CA ARG A 540 6.20 12.88 -3.62
C ARG A 540 4.99 13.48 -4.32
N TYR A 541 3.97 13.90 -3.55
CA TYR A 541 2.65 14.29 -4.06
C TYR A 541 2.31 15.78 -3.88
N GLY A 542 3.08 16.52 -3.10
CA GLY A 542 2.83 17.94 -2.82
C GLY A 542 1.65 18.19 -1.87
N ASP A 543 1.16 17.16 -1.17
CA ASP A 543 -0.01 17.25 -0.30
C ASP A 543 0.31 17.90 1.05
N LEU A 544 0.24 19.22 1.09
CA LEU A 544 0.42 19.98 2.32
C LEU A 544 -0.75 19.79 3.31
N ALA A 545 -1.96 19.50 2.80
CA ALA A 545 -3.13 19.31 3.65
C ALA A 545 -3.01 18.05 4.52
N LEU A 546 -2.34 17.00 4.02
CA LEU A 546 -2.00 15.81 4.78
C LEU A 546 -1.12 16.17 6.00
N LEU A 547 -0.07 16.96 5.78
CA LEU A 547 0.81 17.41 6.86
C LEU A 547 0.07 18.27 7.89
N GLU A 548 -0.78 19.21 7.44
CA GLU A 548 -1.55 20.07 8.33
C GLU A 548 -2.51 19.25 9.19
N LYS A 549 -3.25 18.33 8.58
CA LYS A 549 -4.24 17.44 9.24
C LYS A 549 -3.62 16.60 10.35
N TYR A 550 -2.47 15.99 10.09
CA TYR A 550 -1.84 15.06 11.02
C TYR A 550 -0.72 15.69 11.89
N PHE A 551 -0.43 16.97 11.72
CA PHE A 551 0.54 17.69 12.55
C PHE A 551 0.35 17.51 14.07
N PRO A 552 -0.88 17.53 14.63
CA PRO A 552 -1.10 17.27 16.05
C PRO A 552 -0.68 15.86 16.50
N VAL A 553 -0.87 14.85 15.66
CA VAL A 553 -0.49 13.45 15.92
C VAL A 553 1.03 13.33 15.95
N MET A 554 1.71 13.84 14.91
CA MET A 554 3.17 13.88 14.81
C MET A 554 3.80 14.59 16.03
N LYS A 555 3.31 15.79 16.35
CA LYS A 555 3.80 16.60 17.47
C LYS A 555 3.70 15.82 18.78
N LYS A 556 2.55 15.21 19.05
CA LYS A 556 2.30 14.46 20.28
C LYS A 556 3.21 13.23 20.39
N TYR A 557 3.51 12.57 19.27
CA TYR A 557 4.44 11.45 19.22
C TYR A 557 5.88 11.88 19.52
N VAL A 558 6.37 12.96 18.91
CA VAL A 558 7.72 13.48 19.17
C VAL A 558 7.86 14.00 20.60
N GLU A 559 6.81 14.58 21.18
CA GLU A 559 6.78 14.93 22.61
C GLU A 559 6.86 13.68 23.49
N TYR A 560 6.19 12.59 23.11
CA TYR A 560 6.31 11.29 23.78
C TYR A 560 7.74 10.76 23.74
N LEU A 561 8.40 10.71 22.57
CA LEU A 561 9.79 10.29 22.45
C LEU A 561 10.73 11.18 23.29
N SER A 562 10.52 12.50 23.24
CA SER A 562 11.30 13.46 24.06
C SER A 562 11.20 13.17 25.56
N SER A 563 10.04 12.69 26.03
CA SER A 563 9.83 12.33 27.44
C SER A 563 10.54 11.04 27.86
N LYS A 564 10.99 10.24 26.88
CA LYS A 564 11.68 8.96 27.09
C LYS A 564 13.21 9.08 27.06
N THR A 565 13.74 10.23 26.65
CA THR A 565 15.18 10.43 26.56
C THR A 565 15.82 10.45 27.95
N HIS A 566 17.03 9.88 28.03
CA HIS A 566 17.95 10.05 29.15
C HIS A 566 19.22 10.72 28.64
N HIS A 567 19.57 11.89 29.16
CA HIS A 567 20.62 12.73 28.57
C HIS A 567 20.46 12.90 27.06
N GLU A 568 19.25 13.29 26.63
CA GLU A 568 18.86 13.50 25.22
C GLU A 568 18.95 12.27 24.30
N VAL A 569 19.31 11.10 24.81
CA VAL A 569 19.48 9.82 24.08
C VAL A 569 18.33 8.90 24.41
N LEU A 570 17.76 8.22 23.39
CA LEU A 570 16.80 7.14 23.56
C LEU A 570 17.52 5.81 23.80
N HIS A 571 17.01 5.02 24.74
CA HIS A 571 17.59 3.73 25.11
C HIS A 571 16.65 2.53 24.91
N HIS A 572 15.57 2.68 24.13
CA HIS A 572 14.58 1.65 23.87
C HIS A 572 14.27 1.57 22.37
N GLY A 573 13.74 0.46 21.96
CA GLY A 573 13.40 0.11 20.59
C GLY A 573 13.87 -1.30 20.22
N LEU A 574 13.66 -1.71 18.99
CA LEU A 574 14.15 -2.96 18.42
C LEU A 574 15.55 -2.79 17.81
N GLY A 575 15.96 -1.56 17.51
CA GLY A 575 17.24 -1.26 16.88
C GLY A 575 17.28 -1.65 15.40
N ASP A 576 18.43 -2.06 14.92
CA ASP A 576 18.62 -2.52 13.54
C ASP A 576 18.20 -3.99 13.44
N TRP A 577 16.87 -4.22 13.34
CA TRP A 577 16.24 -5.55 13.34
C TRP A 577 16.72 -6.37 12.15
N LEU A 578 16.86 -7.69 12.32
CA LEU A 578 17.33 -8.63 11.30
C LEU A 578 18.73 -8.30 10.72
N ASP A 579 19.59 -7.58 11.46
CA ASP A 579 20.97 -7.38 11.05
C ASP A 579 21.73 -8.73 11.03
N ILE A 580 22.72 -8.87 10.13
CA ILE A 580 23.35 -10.15 9.84
C ILE A 580 24.29 -10.56 10.98
N GLY A 581 24.00 -11.69 11.62
CA GLY A 581 24.82 -12.27 12.68
C GLY A 581 24.13 -13.43 13.42
N PRO A 582 24.81 -14.00 14.44
CA PRO A 582 24.34 -15.22 15.11
C PRO A 582 23.14 -15.01 16.05
N CYS A 583 22.75 -13.77 16.33
CA CYS A 583 21.67 -13.44 17.28
C CYS A 583 20.37 -12.98 16.59
N THR A 584 20.22 -13.27 15.30
CA THR A 584 18.99 -12.96 14.55
C THR A 584 17.75 -13.46 15.30
N PRO A 585 16.65 -12.68 15.37
CA PRO A 585 16.41 -11.40 14.65
C PRO A 585 16.85 -10.12 15.39
N HIS A 586 17.37 -10.23 16.61
CA HIS A 586 17.70 -9.09 17.45
C HIS A 586 18.89 -8.29 16.90
N SER A 587 18.81 -6.96 16.99
CA SER A 587 19.91 -6.05 16.67
C SER A 587 21.17 -6.41 17.45
N GLN A 588 22.27 -6.68 16.76
CA GLN A 588 23.51 -7.16 17.32
C GLN A 588 24.76 -6.41 16.84
N ASN A 589 24.70 -5.84 15.63
CA ASN A 589 25.81 -5.10 15.05
C ASN A 589 25.80 -3.62 15.46
N THR A 590 24.63 -3.05 15.76
CA THR A 590 24.49 -1.64 16.08
C THR A 590 23.76 -1.50 17.42
N PRO A 591 24.31 -0.76 18.41
CA PRO A 591 23.63 -0.55 19.68
C PRO A 591 22.26 0.14 19.48
N VAL A 592 21.22 -0.36 20.14
CA VAL A 592 19.86 0.21 20.09
C VAL A 592 19.81 1.72 20.34
N PRO A 593 20.54 2.28 21.33
CA PRO A 593 20.52 3.73 21.55
C PRO A 593 21.02 4.56 20.36
N VAL A 594 21.93 4.02 19.55
CA VAL A 594 22.42 4.70 18.34
C VAL A 594 21.29 4.78 17.31
N VAL A 595 20.64 3.66 17.02
CA VAL A 595 19.55 3.55 16.02
C VAL A 595 18.37 4.42 16.45
N ALA A 596 17.85 4.18 17.65
CA ALA A 596 16.69 4.90 18.20
C ALA A 596 16.89 6.42 18.25
N THR A 597 18.11 6.87 18.64
CA THR A 597 18.40 8.32 18.71
C THR A 597 18.57 8.93 17.31
N CYS A 598 19.14 8.22 16.36
CA CYS A 598 19.19 8.68 14.96
C CYS A 598 17.77 8.91 14.40
N ILE A 599 16.85 7.96 14.61
CA ILE A 599 15.45 8.09 14.17
C ILE A 599 14.77 9.27 14.87
N TYR A 600 14.89 9.38 16.19
CA TYR A 600 14.35 10.51 16.94
C TYR A 600 14.90 11.87 16.47
N TYR A 601 16.21 11.97 16.21
CA TYR A 601 16.81 13.18 15.68
C TYR A 601 16.28 13.53 14.29
N TYR A 602 16.04 12.51 13.47
CA TYR A 602 15.44 12.69 12.15
C TYR A 602 14.00 13.19 12.26
N ASP A 603 13.21 12.66 13.21
CA ASP A 603 11.86 13.16 13.50
C ASP A 603 11.88 14.65 13.88
N LEU A 604 12.79 15.07 14.78
CA LEU A 604 12.94 16.48 15.16
C LEU A 604 13.25 17.37 13.95
N GLN A 605 14.12 16.88 13.06
CA GLN A 605 14.52 17.59 11.85
C GLN A 605 13.34 17.77 10.88
N ILE A 606 12.58 16.69 10.64
CA ILE A 606 11.41 16.71 9.77
C ILE A 606 10.31 17.57 10.37
N MET A 607 10.04 17.47 11.67
CA MET A 607 9.05 18.29 12.35
C MET A 607 9.40 19.79 12.32
N ALA A 608 10.68 20.16 12.40
CA ALA A 608 11.10 21.54 12.22
C ALA A 608 10.78 22.06 10.81
N LYS A 609 11.04 21.23 9.76
CA LYS A 609 10.70 21.54 8.36
C LYS A 609 9.19 21.68 8.15
N ILE A 610 8.41 20.72 8.65
CA ILE A 610 6.93 20.75 8.56
C ILE A 610 6.39 21.98 9.28
N ALA A 611 6.87 22.29 10.49
CA ALA A 611 6.44 23.46 11.24
C ALA A 611 6.74 24.78 10.49
N GLN A 612 7.87 24.87 9.79
CA GLN A 612 8.20 26.01 8.94
C GLN A 612 7.23 26.12 7.75
N LEU A 613 6.96 25.03 7.05
CA LEU A 613 6.00 24.99 5.93
C LEU A 613 4.60 25.43 6.36
N LEU A 614 4.18 25.03 7.56
CA LEU A 614 2.86 25.38 8.14
C LEU A 614 2.86 26.75 8.85
N GLY A 615 3.94 27.54 8.77
CA GLY A 615 4.04 28.86 9.39
C GLY A 615 4.14 28.86 10.92
N LYS A 616 4.39 27.71 11.55
CA LYS A 616 4.47 27.52 13.03
C LYS A 616 5.89 27.81 13.55
N LYS A 617 6.36 29.03 13.41
CA LYS A 617 7.76 29.44 13.66
C LYS A 617 8.27 29.06 15.05
N GLU A 618 7.50 29.35 16.10
CA GLU A 618 7.91 29.03 17.47
C GLU A 618 8.13 27.54 17.72
N VAL A 619 7.32 26.71 17.09
CA VAL A 619 7.44 25.24 17.15
C VAL A 619 8.69 24.78 16.40
N ALA A 620 8.97 25.35 15.24
CA ALA A 620 10.18 25.04 14.47
C ALA A 620 11.44 25.39 15.26
N GLU A 621 11.48 26.58 15.90
CA GLU A 621 12.59 27.02 16.75
C GLU A 621 12.80 26.11 17.98
N ALA A 622 11.70 25.62 18.57
CA ALA A 622 11.77 24.69 19.70
C ALA A 622 12.41 23.36 19.28
N TYR A 623 12.02 22.79 18.11
CA TYR A 623 12.65 21.58 17.57
C TYR A 623 14.13 21.81 17.22
N GLN A 624 14.49 22.92 16.59
CA GLN A 624 15.87 23.24 16.27
C GLN A 624 16.75 23.36 17.55
N LYS A 625 16.21 23.94 18.61
CA LYS A 625 16.89 23.97 19.92
C LYS A 625 17.08 22.58 20.51
N LYS A 626 16.05 21.72 20.41
CA LYS A 626 16.12 20.33 20.89
C LYS A 626 17.13 19.51 20.08
N MET A 627 17.14 19.65 18.76
CA MET A 627 18.14 19.04 17.89
C MET A 627 19.57 19.36 18.33
N LYS A 628 19.86 20.60 18.69
CA LYS A 628 21.19 20.96 19.16
C LYS A 628 21.62 20.19 20.41
N LEU A 629 20.71 20.02 21.37
CA LEU A 629 21.00 19.26 22.58
C LEU A 629 21.22 17.77 22.28
N VAL A 630 20.39 17.18 21.43
CA VAL A 630 20.56 15.78 21.00
C VAL A 630 21.88 15.61 20.25
N PHE A 631 22.23 16.53 19.35
CA PHE A 631 23.50 16.52 18.63
C PHE A 631 24.72 16.50 19.56
N GLU A 632 24.74 17.41 20.55
CA GLU A 632 25.84 17.52 21.52
C GLU A 632 25.99 16.23 22.33
N GLU A 633 24.90 15.71 22.90
CA GLU A 633 24.92 14.50 23.73
C GLU A 633 25.20 13.21 22.92
N TYR A 634 24.63 13.09 21.71
CA TYR A 634 24.89 11.94 20.85
C TYR A 634 26.39 11.80 20.50
N ASN A 635 27.01 12.92 20.10
CA ASN A 635 28.43 12.93 19.79
C ASN A 635 29.31 12.70 21.04
N LEU A 636 28.94 13.27 22.19
CA LEU A 636 29.63 13.02 23.46
C LEU A 636 29.62 11.52 23.83
N GLN A 637 28.51 10.83 23.59
CA GLN A 637 28.36 9.43 24.01
C GLN A 637 28.88 8.42 22.98
N PHE A 638 28.78 8.68 21.67
CA PHE A 638 28.98 7.67 20.65
C PHE A 638 30.12 7.95 19.67
N LEU A 639 30.58 9.19 19.51
CA LEU A 639 31.69 9.48 18.59
C LEU A 639 33.04 9.23 19.25
N ASP A 640 33.83 8.35 18.63
CA ASP A 640 35.26 8.26 18.86
C ASP A 640 35.98 9.28 17.95
N ASP A 641 36.43 10.41 18.53
CA ASP A 641 37.04 11.52 17.82
C ASP A 641 38.39 11.16 17.15
N GLN A 642 39.07 10.13 17.65
CA GLN A 642 40.32 9.67 17.08
C GLN A 642 40.11 8.88 15.79
N THR A 643 39.13 8.00 15.75
CA THR A 643 38.86 7.11 14.62
C THR A 643 37.76 7.56 13.71
N GLY A 644 36.83 8.43 14.13
CA GLY A 644 35.61 8.81 13.43
C GLY A 644 34.55 7.71 13.46
N ARG A 645 34.63 6.80 14.43
CA ARG A 645 33.65 5.73 14.58
C ARG A 645 32.53 6.13 15.50
N TYR A 646 31.29 5.85 15.10
CA TYR A 646 30.15 5.87 15.99
C TYR A 646 29.97 4.51 16.65
N ALA A 647 29.98 4.51 17.99
CA ALA A 647 29.91 3.29 18.81
C ALA A 647 30.95 2.24 18.37
N ASN A 648 30.51 1.12 17.80
CA ASN A 648 31.39 0.05 17.32
C ASN A 648 31.81 0.19 15.84
N GLY A 649 31.34 1.24 15.13
CA GLY A 649 31.67 1.49 13.74
C GLY A 649 30.94 0.59 12.73
N SER A 650 29.77 0.02 13.08
CA SER A 650 28.93 -0.76 12.17
C SER A 650 28.45 0.07 10.97
N GLN A 651 28.08 -0.62 9.87
CA GLN A 651 27.56 0.02 8.66
C GLN A 651 26.36 0.91 8.98
N ALA A 652 25.39 0.40 9.77
CA ALA A 652 24.20 1.17 10.15
C ALA A 652 24.56 2.37 11.06
N ALA A 653 25.43 2.22 12.06
CA ALA A 653 25.82 3.32 12.94
C ALA A 653 26.43 4.49 12.14
N GLN A 654 27.36 4.20 11.22
CA GLN A 654 28.02 5.21 10.41
C GLN A 654 27.03 5.86 9.43
N ALA A 655 26.25 5.05 8.70
CA ALA A 655 25.32 5.52 7.66
C ALA A 655 24.19 6.37 8.26
N MET A 656 23.57 5.91 9.34
CA MET A 656 22.47 6.64 9.99
C MET A 656 22.96 7.99 10.52
N SER A 657 24.09 8.02 11.25
CA SER A 657 24.69 9.26 11.75
C SER A 657 24.97 10.28 10.64
N LEU A 658 25.48 9.81 9.48
CA LEU A 658 25.75 10.66 8.30
C LEU A 658 24.46 11.23 7.69
N ILE A 659 23.45 10.39 7.50
CA ILE A 659 22.23 10.77 6.77
C ILE A 659 21.36 11.71 7.58
N VAL A 660 21.21 11.46 8.90
CA VAL A 660 20.40 12.35 9.74
C VAL A 660 21.15 13.64 10.16
N GLY A 661 22.44 13.75 9.81
CA GLY A 661 23.21 14.98 10.06
C GLY A 661 23.71 15.10 11.51
N LEU A 662 23.96 13.97 12.17
CA LEU A 662 24.55 13.94 13.52
C LEU A 662 26.09 13.99 13.51
N VAL A 663 26.72 13.91 12.35
CA VAL A 663 28.19 13.94 12.21
C VAL A 663 28.66 15.41 12.15
N PRO A 664 29.56 15.88 13.06
CA PRO A 664 30.17 17.20 12.95
C PRO A 664 30.96 17.32 11.64
N GLU A 665 30.96 18.51 11.04
CA GLU A 665 31.57 18.77 9.72
C GLU A 665 33.04 18.33 9.65
N GLU A 666 33.81 18.56 10.69
CA GLU A 666 35.21 18.18 10.78
C GLU A 666 35.50 16.67 10.83
N TYR A 667 34.48 15.85 11.13
CA TYR A 667 34.61 14.37 11.13
C TYR A 667 33.99 13.71 9.91
N GLN A 668 33.27 14.46 9.04
CA GLN A 668 32.45 13.92 7.97
C GLN A 668 33.27 13.01 7.02
N ASP A 669 34.40 13.50 6.50
CA ASP A 669 35.24 12.73 5.58
C ASP A 669 35.78 11.46 6.25
N LYS A 670 36.06 11.52 7.54
CA LYS A 670 36.59 10.42 8.33
C LYS A 670 35.53 9.32 8.51
N VAL A 671 34.28 9.71 8.83
CA VAL A 671 33.16 8.80 8.99
C VAL A 671 32.80 8.15 7.65
N VAL A 672 32.77 8.92 6.54
CA VAL A 672 32.55 8.41 5.18
C VAL A 672 33.63 7.39 4.80
N SER A 673 34.91 7.71 5.06
CA SER A 673 36.01 6.77 4.81
C SER A 673 35.87 5.48 5.62
N GLN A 674 35.51 5.56 6.90
CA GLN A 674 35.31 4.40 7.76
C GLN A 674 34.16 3.51 7.24
N LEU A 675 33.06 4.12 6.77
CA LEU A 675 31.93 3.37 6.17
C LEU A 675 32.39 2.61 4.92
N LYS A 676 33.08 3.31 3.99
CA LYS A 676 33.62 2.68 2.77
C LYS A 676 34.60 1.56 3.08
N ASP A 677 35.53 1.80 4.00
CA ASP A 677 36.57 0.85 4.37
C ASP A 677 35.97 -0.43 5.00
N ASP A 678 34.92 -0.29 5.84
CA ASP A 678 34.24 -1.45 6.42
C ASP A 678 33.55 -2.31 5.34
N VAL A 679 32.78 -1.68 4.43
CA VAL A 679 32.11 -2.38 3.34
C VAL A 679 33.12 -3.09 2.43
N VAL A 680 34.18 -2.41 2.00
CA VAL A 680 35.24 -2.97 1.13
C VAL A 680 35.99 -4.10 1.84
N LYS A 681 36.39 -3.91 3.10
CA LYS A 681 37.11 -4.91 3.90
C LYS A 681 36.31 -6.19 4.08
N ARG A 682 34.99 -6.09 4.20
CA ARG A 682 34.08 -7.25 4.25
C ARG A 682 33.82 -7.86 2.88
N GLY A 683 34.49 -7.35 1.81
CA GLY A 683 34.25 -7.79 0.43
C GLY A 683 32.83 -7.49 0.01
N TYR A 684 32.39 -6.28 0.27
CA TYR A 684 31.09 -5.70 -0.09
C TYR A 684 29.87 -6.40 0.54
N ALA A 685 30.04 -7.16 1.63
CA ALA A 685 28.94 -7.81 2.33
C ALA A 685 28.10 -6.79 3.12
N ILE A 686 26.77 -6.99 3.09
CA ILE A 686 25.81 -6.27 3.92
C ILE A 686 25.94 -6.79 5.35
N THR A 687 25.84 -5.90 6.35
CA THR A 687 25.70 -6.25 7.77
C THR A 687 24.50 -5.56 8.41
N ALA A 688 23.94 -4.54 7.75
CA ALA A 688 22.79 -3.81 8.23
C ALA A 688 21.52 -4.66 8.12
N GLY A 689 20.62 -4.45 9.06
CA GLY A 689 19.28 -5.02 9.10
C GLY A 689 18.25 -4.09 8.44
N ASP A 690 16.99 -4.29 8.81
CA ASP A 690 15.82 -3.60 8.23
C ASP A 690 15.90 -2.08 8.34
N VAL A 691 16.36 -1.59 9.48
CA VAL A 691 16.36 -0.15 9.78
C VAL A 691 17.61 0.53 9.22
N GLY A 692 18.76 -0.10 9.34
CA GLY A 692 20.04 0.48 8.93
C GLY A 692 20.27 0.48 7.42
N HIS A 693 19.72 -0.51 6.71
CA HIS A 693 19.98 -0.70 5.28
C HIS A 693 19.51 0.44 4.38
N PRO A 694 18.30 1.01 4.53
CA PRO A 694 17.88 2.19 3.77
C PRO A 694 18.82 3.39 3.96
N PHE A 695 19.32 3.58 5.17
CA PHE A 695 20.29 4.64 5.45
C PHE A 695 21.67 4.34 4.87
N LEU A 696 22.06 3.07 4.81
CA LEU A 696 23.30 2.65 4.13
C LEU A 696 23.25 3.00 2.64
N ILE A 697 22.16 2.65 1.95
CA ILE A 697 21.94 3.00 0.54
C ILE A 697 21.99 4.52 0.37
N ALA A 698 21.22 5.27 1.18
CA ALA A 698 21.19 6.71 1.11
C ALA A 698 22.56 7.37 1.37
N ALA A 699 23.36 6.83 2.30
CA ALA A 699 24.70 7.34 2.58
C ALA A 699 25.66 7.08 1.41
N LEU A 700 25.64 5.87 0.85
CA LEU A 700 26.48 5.53 -0.28
C LEU A 700 26.13 6.36 -1.52
N MET A 701 24.84 6.64 -1.77
CA MET A 701 24.40 7.55 -2.83
C MET A 701 24.89 8.98 -2.57
N LYS A 702 24.56 9.54 -1.40
CA LYS A 702 24.84 10.95 -1.04
C LYS A 702 26.32 11.30 -1.09
N TYR A 703 27.19 10.38 -0.71
CA TYR A 703 28.64 10.62 -0.68
C TYR A 703 29.39 10.06 -1.89
N GLY A 704 28.68 9.86 -3.02
CA GLY A 704 29.28 9.52 -4.31
C GLY A 704 29.91 8.11 -4.37
N MET A 705 29.38 7.18 -3.56
CA MET A 705 29.84 5.79 -3.48
C MET A 705 28.91 4.82 -4.21
N SER A 706 28.30 5.25 -5.32
CA SER A 706 27.44 4.39 -6.17
C SER A 706 28.20 3.17 -6.71
N ASP A 707 29.51 3.30 -6.93
CA ASP A 707 30.40 2.20 -7.27
C ASP A 707 30.43 1.08 -6.21
N VAL A 708 30.34 1.45 -4.94
CA VAL A 708 30.26 0.50 -3.83
C VAL A 708 28.92 -0.24 -3.85
N LEU A 709 27.80 0.47 -4.07
CA LEU A 709 26.46 -0.14 -4.21
C LEU A 709 26.41 -1.10 -5.41
N ASN A 710 27.05 -0.72 -6.53
CA ASN A 710 27.16 -1.60 -7.70
C ASN A 710 27.86 -2.92 -7.36
N GLU A 711 28.97 -2.90 -6.61
CA GLU A 711 29.65 -4.11 -6.15
C GLU A 711 28.77 -4.92 -5.18
N MET A 712 28.18 -4.27 -4.17
CA MET A 712 27.33 -4.93 -3.17
C MET A 712 26.14 -5.65 -3.82
N THR A 713 25.50 -5.01 -4.81
CA THR A 713 24.30 -5.54 -5.47
C THR A 713 24.64 -6.71 -6.42
N ASN A 714 25.85 -6.74 -7.00
CA ASN A 714 26.33 -7.82 -7.87
C ASN A 714 26.80 -9.08 -7.11
N ILE A 715 26.92 -9.04 -5.76
CA ILE A 715 27.34 -10.22 -4.98
C ILE A 715 26.26 -11.29 -4.99
N THR A 716 26.64 -12.52 -5.31
CA THR A 716 25.74 -13.67 -5.38
C THR A 716 26.11 -14.82 -4.42
N ASN A 717 27.25 -14.72 -3.74
CA ASN A 717 27.80 -15.76 -2.87
C ASN A 717 27.81 -15.41 -1.36
N LYS A 718 27.17 -14.32 -1.00
CA LYS A 718 26.93 -13.86 0.37
C LYS A 718 25.50 -13.33 0.50
N PRO A 719 24.89 -13.40 1.71
CA PRO A 719 23.56 -12.84 1.96
C PRO A 719 23.39 -11.43 1.40
N GLY A 720 22.31 -11.20 0.65
CA GLY A 720 22.02 -9.95 -0.06
C GLY A 720 21.11 -10.18 -1.26
N TYR A 721 20.85 -9.15 -2.04
CA TYR A 721 19.89 -9.20 -3.17
C TYR A 721 20.27 -10.22 -4.24
N GLY A 722 21.52 -10.17 -4.72
CA GLY A 722 21.98 -11.11 -5.73
C GLY A 722 21.97 -12.56 -5.23
N TYR A 723 22.24 -12.76 -3.95
CA TYR A 723 22.16 -14.07 -3.31
C TYR A 723 20.73 -14.63 -3.32
N GLN A 724 19.73 -13.81 -2.97
CA GLN A 724 18.33 -14.22 -3.02
C GLN A 724 17.92 -14.67 -4.43
N VAL A 725 18.25 -13.89 -5.45
CA VAL A 725 17.95 -14.19 -6.86
C VAL A 725 18.56 -15.51 -7.31
N VAL A 726 19.85 -15.73 -7.11
CA VAL A 726 20.53 -16.95 -7.61
C VAL A 726 20.12 -18.21 -6.83
N ASN A 727 19.61 -18.06 -5.62
CA ASN A 727 19.06 -19.17 -4.82
C ASN A 727 17.54 -19.36 -5.03
N GLY A 728 16.95 -18.70 -6.04
CA GLY A 728 15.62 -19.00 -6.54
C GLY A 728 14.47 -18.24 -5.88
N ALA A 729 14.76 -17.14 -5.15
CA ALA A 729 13.73 -16.23 -4.68
C ALA A 729 12.94 -15.66 -5.86
N THR A 730 11.63 -15.67 -5.75
CA THR A 730 10.69 -15.08 -6.73
C THR A 730 9.96 -13.87 -6.18
N THR A 731 10.25 -13.52 -4.93
CA THR A 731 9.90 -12.30 -4.21
C THR A 731 10.96 -12.08 -3.13
N LEU A 732 11.06 -10.90 -2.56
CA LEU A 732 11.97 -10.66 -1.44
C LEU A 732 11.63 -11.55 -0.25
N THR A 733 12.66 -12.02 0.44
CA THR A 733 12.55 -12.79 1.66
C THR A 733 12.77 -11.91 2.89
N GLU A 734 12.27 -12.33 4.04
CA GLU A 734 12.39 -11.64 5.33
C GLU A 734 13.86 -11.50 5.77
N GLU A 735 14.65 -12.53 5.57
CA GLU A 735 16.07 -12.57 5.91
C GLU A 735 16.94 -12.51 4.66
N TRP A 736 18.13 -11.93 4.75
CA TRP A 736 19.06 -11.80 3.63
C TRP A 736 19.50 -13.13 3.00
N ASP A 737 19.48 -14.21 3.77
CA ASP A 737 19.78 -15.60 3.38
C ASP A 737 18.52 -16.49 3.28
N GLY A 738 17.32 -15.88 3.26
CA GLY A 738 16.03 -16.56 3.34
C GLY A 738 15.80 -17.74 2.38
N PRO A 739 16.34 -17.75 1.12
CA PRO A 739 16.19 -18.89 0.22
C PRO A 739 17.05 -20.11 0.59
N GLU A 740 17.97 -20.03 1.57
CA GLU A 740 18.83 -21.17 1.92
C GLU A 740 18.01 -22.43 2.30
N PRO A 741 18.43 -23.63 1.81
CA PRO A 741 17.87 -24.88 2.29
C PRO A 741 18.07 -25.02 3.80
N GLY A 742 16.98 -25.20 4.55
CA GLY A 742 17.00 -25.30 6.02
C GLY A 742 16.72 -24.00 6.77
N ASN A 743 16.68 -22.84 6.13
CA ASN A 743 16.08 -21.65 6.73
C ASN A 743 14.55 -21.86 6.81
N ILE A 744 14.05 -22.12 8.02
CA ILE A 744 12.64 -22.41 8.31
C ILE A 744 11.95 -21.24 9.02
N HIS A 745 12.64 -20.13 9.27
CA HIS A 745 12.16 -19.07 10.14
C HIS A 745 11.61 -17.89 9.37
N GLY A 746 12.27 -17.47 8.29
CA GLY A 746 11.90 -16.30 7.51
C GLY A 746 10.79 -16.56 6.49
N SER A 747 9.89 -15.58 6.32
CA SER A 747 8.95 -15.53 5.20
C SER A 747 9.69 -15.45 3.86
N GLN A 748 9.16 -16.16 2.86
CA GLN A 748 9.66 -16.07 1.49
C GLN A 748 8.94 -14.98 0.67
N ASN A 749 8.15 -14.13 1.34
CA ASN A 749 7.44 -13.00 0.74
C ASN A 749 7.31 -11.89 1.77
N HIS A 750 8.33 -11.05 1.84
CA HIS A 750 8.45 -9.98 2.82
C HIS A 750 8.93 -8.69 2.14
N LEU A 751 8.39 -7.55 2.58
CA LEU A 751 8.55 -6.28 1.88
C LEU A 751 9.80 -5.50 2.33
N MET A 752 10.25 -5.70 3.56
CA MET A 752 11.10 -4.81 4.33
C MET A 752 12.47 -4.50 3.70
N LEU A 753 13.07 -5.46 3.00
CA LEU A 753 14.39 -5.27 2.38
C LEU A 753 14.36 -4.53 1.03
N GLY A 754 13.22 -3.94 0.64
CA GLY A 754 12.99 -3.36 -0.70
C GLY A 754 13.63 -1.99 -0.99
N SER A 755 14.51 -1.46 -0.13
CA SER A 755 15.06 -0.11 -0.26
C SER A 755 16.00 0.13 -1.45
N ILE A 756 16.45 -0.91 -2.15
CA ILE A 756 17.37 -0.80 -3.30
C ILE A 756 16.79 -0.01 -4.49
N GLU A 757 15.46 0.06 -4.59
CA GLU A 757 14.79 0.86 -5.63
C GLU A 757 15.20 2.35 -5.58
N GLU A 758 15.52 2.86 -4.39
CA GLU A 758 16.02 4.23 -4.25
C GLU A 758 17.32 4.43 -5.03
N TRP A 759 18.22 3.45 -5.06
CA TRP A 759 19.42 3.50 -5.86
C TRP A 759 19.15 3.30 -7.36
N PHE A 760 18.24 2.36 -7.70
CA PHE A 760 17.87 2.12 -9.09
C PHE A 760 17.27 3.36 -9.76
N TYR A 761 16.31 4.01 -9.09
CA TYR A 761 15.69 5.23 -9.62
C TYR A 761 16.54 6.49 -9.37
N GLY A 762 17.02 6.67 -8.14
CA GLY A 762 17.67 7.89 -7.69
C GLY A 762 19.09 8.07 -8.23
N SER A 763 19.86 6.98 -8.32
CA SER A 763 21.27 7.05 -8.79
C SER A 763 21.42 6.52 -10.20
N LEU A 764 21.12 5.26 -10.48
CA LEU A 764 21.23 4.70 -11.83
C LEU A 764 20.31 5.41 -12.83
N GLY A 765 19.05 5.63 -12.46
CA GLY A 765 18.09 6.43 -13.23
C GLY A 765 18.32 7.93 -13.12
N GLY A 766 18.97 8.36 -12.04
CA GLY A 766 19.29 9.77 -11.77
C GLY A 766 18.10 10.63 -11.33
N MET A 767 17.00 10.04 -10.86
CA MET A 767 15.76 10.75 -10.50
C MET A 767 15.52 10.70 -8.98
N GLU A 768 16.25 11.50 -8.18
CA GLU A 768 16.00 11.60 -6.75
C GLU A 768 14.83 12.57 -6.48
N LEU A 769 13.70 12.06 -5.99
CA LEU A 769 12.47 12.84 -5.82
C LEU A 769 12.01 12.96 -4.37
N VAL A 770 12.34 12.01 -3.50
CA VAL A 770 11.71 11.91 -2.17
C VAL A 770 12.63 12.44 -1.07
N ARG A 771 13.90 12.04 -1.08
CA ARG A 771 14.86 12.45 -0.04
C ARG A 771 15.58 13.76 -0.36
N ASP A 772 15.53 14.22 -1.60
CA ASP A 772 16.12 15.49 -2.03
C ASP A 772 15.50 16.69 -1.30
N GLY A 773 16.31 17.69 -1.03
CA GLY A 773 15.92 18.95 -0.42
C GLY A 773 15.21 19.94 -1.34
N LEU A 774 15.05 19.64 -2.63
CA LEU A 774 14.44 20.54 -3.60
C LEU A 774 12.94 20.78 -3.33
N PRO A 775 12.40 21.94 -3.76
CA PRO A 775 10.97 22.21 -3.78
C PRO A 775 10.22 21.15 -4.61
N PHE A 776 8.91 20.99 -4.38
CA PHE A 776 8.07 20.01 -5.08
C PHE A 776 8.07 20.16 -6.62
N GLU A 777 8.19 21.38 -7.13
CA GLU A 777 8.19 21.69 -8.56
C GLU A 777 9.59 21.67 -9.19
N GLU A 778 10.61 21.32 -8.44
CA GLU A 778 11.99 21.20 -8.89
C GLU A 778 12.49 19.76 -8.75
N ILE A 779 13.19 19.27 -9.78
CA ILE A 779 13.75 17.91 -9.78
C ILE A 779 15.22 17.95 -10.20
N ARG A 780 16.00 16.98 -9.68
CA ARG A 780 17.36 16.74 -10.12
C ARG A 780 17.39 15.52 -11.04
N ILE A 781 18.11 15.64 -12.17
CA ILE A 781 18.43 14.51 -13.04
C ILE A 781 19.95 14.36 -13.06
N GLN A 782 20.44 13.36 -12.32
CA GLN A 782 21.86 13.11 -12.10
C GLN A 782 22.16 11.60 -12.22
N PRO A 783 22.19 11.02 -13.44
CA PRO A 783 22.51 9.61 -13.61
C PRO A 783 23.95 9.29 -13.24
N HIS A 784 24.17 8.14 -12.58
CA HIS A 784 25.47 7.59 -12.23
C HIS A 784 25.73 6.28 -13.03
N PRO A 785 26.35 6.33 -14.21
CA PRO A 785 26.60 5.15 -15.04
C PRO A 785 27.64 4.21 -14.44
N GLU A 786 27.20 3.11 -13.85
CA GLU A 786 28.07 2.12 -13.20
C GLU A 786 28.69 1.11 -14.18
N LYS A 787 29.85 0.55 -13.82
CA LYS A 787 30.61 -0.32 -14.71
C LYS A 787 29.88 -1.59 -15.17
N SER A 788 28.98 -2.11 -14.37
CA SER A 788 28.18 -3.32 -14.67
C SER A 788 26.93 -3.02 -15.51
N VAL A 789 26.71 -1.76 -15.88
CA VAL A 789 25.51 -1.31 -16.59
C VAL A 789 25.92 -0.49 -17.81
N ASP A 790 25.45 -0.88 -19.01
CA ASP A 790 25.72 -0.20 -20.27
C ASP A 790 24.64 0.81 -20.66
N TRP A 791 23.41 0.59 -20.20
CA TRP A 791 22.27 1.47 -20.42
C TRP A 791 21.20 1.28 -19.35
N VAL A 792 20.41 2.33 -19.11
CA VAL A 792 19.24 2.35 -18.24
C VAL A 792 18.07 3.00 -18.98
N ASN A 793 16.87 2.53 -18.69
CA ASN A 793 15.59 3.17 -18.99
C ASN A 793 14.75 3.15 -17.72
N ALA A 794 14.58 4.28 -17.07
CA ALA A 794 13.78 4.43 -15.87
C ALA A 794 12.74 5.55 -16.04
N TRP A 795 11.56 5.35 -15.50
CA TRP A 795 10.53 6.40 -15.48
C TRP A 795 9.74 6.35 -14.18
N THR A 796 9.20 7.51 -13.81
CA THR A 796 8.25 7.59 -12.69
C THR A 796 7.22 8.70 -12.93
N MET A 797 6.04 8.57 -12.32
CA MET A 797 4.94 9.55 -12.45
C MET A 797 5.04 10.60 -11.35
N HIS A 798 5.32 11.83 -11.69
CA HIS A 798 5.06 12.97 -10.83
C HIS A 798 3.57 13.35 -10.90
N PRO A 799 2.95 14.02 -9.90
CA PRO A 799 1.59 14.54 -10.03
C PRO A 799 1.35 15.38 -11.28
N TYR A 800 2.36 16.06 -11.80
CA TYR A 800 2.30 16.86 -13.02
C TYR A 800 2.47 16.06 -14.34
N GLY A 801 2.94 14.80 -14.27
CA GLY A 801 3.11 13.93 -15.42
C GLY A 801 4.34 13.04 -15.33
N LYS A 802 4.63 12.36 -16.42
CA LYS A 802 5.72 11.37 -16.49
C LYS A 802 7.10 12.02 -16.60
N ILE A 803 8.01 11.63 -15.70
CA ILE A 803 9.45 11.85 -15.81
C ILE A 803 10.05 10.56 -16.37
N ASN A 804 10.86 10.67 -17.42
CA ASN A 804 11.55 9.51 -17.97
C ASN A 804 13.02 9.87 -18.22
N VAL A 805 13.93 9.01 -17.80
CA VAL A 805 15.37 9.13 -18.01
C VAL A 805 15.89 7.86 -18.66
N LYS A 806 16.62 8.04 -19.75
CA LYS A 806 17.32 6.97 -20.45
C LYS A 806 18.75 7.40 -20.64
N TRP A 807 19.68 6.47 -20.44
CA TRP A 807 21.05 6.72 -20.84
C TRP A 807 21.72 5.48 -21.42
N LYS A 808 22.76 5.71 -22.19
CA LYS A 808 23.54 4.65 -22.81
C LYS A 808 25.01 5.08 -22.92
N LYS A 809 25.90 4.15 -22.59
CA LYS A 809 27.34 4.33 -22.82
C LYS A 809 27.66 4.21 -24.32
N GLU A 810 28.37 5.21 -24.84
CA GLU A 810 28.82 5.26 -26.22
C GLU A 810 30.30 5.68 -26.24
N ASN A 811 31.20 4.71 -26.43
CA ASN A 811 32.64 4.88 -26.29
C ASN A 811 33.05 5.38 -24.89
N GLU A 812 33.66 6.58 -24.78
CA GLU A 812 34.11 7.18 -23.53
C GLU A 812 33.08 8.12 -22.88
N LYS A 813 31.91 8.28 -23.49
CA LYS A 813 30.84 9.17 -23.03
C LYS A 813 29.55 8.41 -22.73
N THR A 814 28.72 9.01 -21.92
CA THR A 814 27.35 8.53 -21.71
C THR A 814 26.38 9.57 -22.26
N ARG A 815 25.52 9.12 -23.17
CA ARG A 815 24.43 9.93 -23.71
C ARG A 815 23.18 9.75 -22.88
N VAL A 816 22.62 10.87 -22.44
CA VAL A 816 21.42 10.91 -21.57
C VAL A 816 20.26 11.55 -22.32
N PHE A 817 19.09 10.94 -22.24
CA PHE A 817 17.81 11.46 -22.75
C PHE A 817 16.87 11.59 -21.57
N CYS A 818 16.21 12.74 -21.43
CA CYS A 818 15.19 12.90 -20.41
C CYS A 818 13.92 13.58 -20.94
N GLN A 819 12.80 13.20 -20.37
CA GLN A 819 11.49 13.82 -20.57
C GLN A 819 11.05 14.45 -19.26
N ILE A 820 10.74 15.74 -19.29
CA ILE A 820 10.28 16.53 -18.17
C ILE A 820 8.84 17.00 -18.44
N PRO A 821 7.88 16.73 -17.56
CA PRO A 821 6.49 17.15 -17.75
C PRO A 821 6.31 18.67 -17.53
N PRO A 822 5.22 19.26 -18.05
CA PRO A 822 4.86 20.67 -17.80
C PRO A 822 4.81 21.03 -16.32
N GLY A 823 5.26 22.23 -15.99
CA GLY A 823 5.24 22.76 -14.63
C GLY A 823 6.46 22.41 -13.77
N LEU A 824 7.32 21.47 -14.19
CA LEU A 824 8.57 21.17 -13.50
C LEU A 824 9.76 21.93 -14.06
N THR A 825 10.69 22.25 -13.17
CA THR A 825 12.04 22.69 -13.47
C THR A 825 13.02 21.55 -13.16
N ALA A 826 13.86 21.17 -14.11
CA ALA A 826 14.85 20.11 -13.92
C ALA A 826 16.28 20.67 -13.95
N HIS A 827 17.05 20.31 -12.92
CA HIS A 827 18.49 20.53 -12.83
C HIS A 827 19.19 19.29 -13.42
N LEU A 828 19.76 19.44 -14.62
CA LEU A 828 20.51 18.36 -15.28
C LEU A 828 21.96 18.46 -14.85
N GLU A 829 22.48 17.42 -14.21
CA GLU A 829 23.79 17.40 -13.60
C GLU A 829 24.64 16.22 -14.10
N SER A 830 25.95 16.39 -14.05
CA SER A 830 26.92 15.30 -14.26
C SER A 830 27.07 14.48 -12.96
N PRO A 831 27.64 13.25 -13.02
CA PRO A 831 27.81 12.40 -11.85
C PRO A 831 28.63 13.04 -10.70
N ASP A 832 29.48 14.01 -10.99
CA ASP A 832 30.27 14.76 -10.00
C ASP A 832 29.52 15.99 -9.42
N GLY A 833 28.21 16.12 -9.72
CA GLY A 833 27.36 17.19 -9.21
C GLY A 833 27.50 18.54 -9.87
N LYS A 834 28.17 18.60 -11.04
CA LYS A 834 28.25 19.86 -11.80
C LYS A 834 26.99 20.06 -12.62
N GLU A 835 26.35 21.20 -12.44
CA GLU A 835 25.22 21.61 -13.26
C GLU A 835 25.61 21.75 -14.73
N ILE A 836 24.88 21.04 -15.60
CA ILE A 836 25.04 21.14 -17.07
C ILE A 836 24.06 22.16 -17.60
N MET A 837 22.77 22.06 -17.23
CA MET A 837 21.74 23.02 -17.61
C MET A 837 20.52 22.94 -16.66
N ILE A 838 19.78 24.03 -16.56
CA ILE A 838 18.46 24.10 -15.97
C ILE A 838 17.43 24.19 -17.08
N VAL A 839 16.42 23.32 -17.05
CA VAL A 839 15.42 23.23 -18.12
C VAL A 839 14.00 23.12 -17.56
N GLY A 840 13.02 23.60 -18.33
CA GLY A 840 11.62 23.35 -18.09
C GLY A 840 11.12 22.05 -18.73
N SER A 841 9.81 21.99 -19.06
CA SER A 841 9.24 20.82 -19.72
C SER A 841 9.78 20.58 -21.13
N GLY A 842 9.82 19.31 -21.55
CA GLY A 842 10.24 18.90 -22.88
C GLY A 842 11.10 17.65 -22.91
N TYR A 843 11.69 17.41 -24.09
CA TYR A 843 12.63 16.33 -24.32
C TYR A 843 14.03 16.92 -24.48
N TYR A 844 14.99 16.39 -23.76
CA TYR A 844 16.38 16.86 -23.77
C TYR A 844 17.34 15.71 -23.96
N GLU A 845 18.44 16.02 -24.63
CA GLU A 845 19.57 15.11 -24.86
C GLU A 845 20.87 15.85 -24.51
N TYR A 846 21.73 15.18 -23.71
CA TYR A 846 23.03 15.72 -23.32
C TYR A 846 24.03 14.59 -23.06
N GLU A 847 25.31 14.95 -22.92
CA GLU A 847 26.40 14.01 -22.63
C GLU A 847 26.98 14.26 -21.23
N ILE A 848 27.34 13.18 -20.56
CA ILE A 848 28.06 13.18 -19.26
C ILE A 848 29.29 12.31 -19.34
#